data_d68b34178f10c2376c77e3dc049402ae
#
_entry.id   d68b34178f10c2376c77e3dc049402ae
#
_cell.length_a   1.000
_cell.length_b   1.000
_cell.length_c   1.000
_cell.angle_alpha   90.00
_cell.angle_beta   90.00
_cell.angle_gamma   90.00
#
_symmetry.space_group_name_H-M   'P 1'
#
loop_
_entity.id
_entity.type
_entity.pdbx_description
1 polymer ?
#
loop_
_entity_poly.entity_id
_entity_poly.type
_entity_poly.pdbx_seq_one_letter_code
_entity_poly.pdbx_strand_id
1 'polypeptide(L)'
;MLLGRSLECARLLALIDKARGGESGALLIRGEAGIGKTSLVTYVAGQAHDLLRLGTRGVEVESDLPYVGLADLLRPVLHFLDRIPERQAAALTGALALGPAGAHDRFAVAAGTLSLLGALAEDGPVLVTVDDAQWLDPYSLDALAFATRRLGREGVVVLFTSRDELAGPASRLASVETMTLGGLDAESAHRLIAEEGTAELTEREATRLLAEARGNPLALIELPALLAGSGAGDDGDSQAPLPIGALLAHTFGSAVARLPQEAQDAMLLLAVLGTRPLAGTEAALRAHGLSYESLEAAEAAGLVVEEQDGYAFRHPLVRSAVYHGATPVRRRRAHHAIARSLQGATAPALEQYAWHLAASGAEPDEHVASLLENAAAGAPDTLAYPLASRLYERAARFTPAGQRKAERLLCAARASQAAGSLDEAAAILDRALEHAEQLGTRLDIRQLRCYLDVQRGQPTRSRELLRAAVDEAEKVDPALAAVMLGGIALTELAVGDLTAARGSSAAAMELADSAHQTLLPVRLLRTLVLLLGGDADAGRSLLRELAGPLASPDPAFPYPLSGVGGLCHLAAEELDEAHGLLDRAAYTARASSAVGLLSHLLCTLSVVEFWRGRWSASLAQADEAVRLAEATGRLIEVPRGLAALARTEAALHREADCRGHAAQAMEWAAATELPMDAARARGALGLLELGLGRFEEAVHRLEEVRAFSHTHGRGDGLYLTWAADLADAYVHLHMTAEAREVLDVLEYEAGRGHRPVTAGAAARCRGLLEPDTAEHHMRRSLALLAERPVPFERGRTEFAWGEQLRRQGRRSEARRLLERALATFERLGATGWAARVAAELHAAGGTEVRPERAPLERLTPQEMQVALVVGRGLTNHEVAERLFLSVKTVEFHLSNIYRKLDGVHRRAQLVRLLARATEATEASAV
;
A
#
# COMPACT_ATOMS: atom_id res chain seq x y z
N MET A 1 32.32 22.49 -17.80
CA MET A 1 31.55 21.35 -18.31
C MET A 1 32.28 20.12 -17.83
N LEU A 2 31.55 19.09 -17.33
CA LEU A 2 32.22 17.89 -16.88
C LEU A 2 32.82 17.14 -18.07
N LEU A 3 34.07 16.72 -17.95
CA LEU A 3 34.79 16.01 -18.99
C LEU A 3 34.14 14.66 -19.30
N GLY A 4 33.89 14.36 -20.59
CA GLY A 4 33.32 13.10 -21.01
C GLY A 4 31.90 12.78 -20.57
N ARG A 5 31.08 13.79 -20.15
CA ARG A 5 29.72 13.60 -19.59
C ARG A 5 28.64 14.44 -20.29
N SER A 6 28.86 14.77 -21.55
CA SER A 6 27.94 15.65 -22.30
C SER A 6 26.55 15.06 -22.48
N LEU A 7 26.44 13.76 -22.72
CA LEU A 7 25.16 13.07 -22.94
C LEU A 7 24.36 12.96 -21.64
N GLU A 8 25.00 12.60 -20.57
CA GLU A 8 24.39 12.49 -19.25
C GLU A 8 23.92 13.85 -18.75
N CYS A 9 24.75 14.88 -18.90
CA CYS A 9 24.36 16.26 -18.58
C CYS A 9 23.14 16.71 -19.39
N ALA A 10 23.13 16.45 -20.71
CA ALA A 10 21.99 16.83 -21.56
C ALA A 10 20.68 16.15 -21.13
N ARG A 11 20.74 14.87 -20.74
CA ARG A 11 19.57 14.11 -20.26
C ARG A 11 19.03 14.68 -18.94
N LEU A 12 19.90 15.01 -18.01
CA LEU A 12 19.49 15.59 -16.71
C LEU A 12 18.95 17.00 -16.87
N LEU A 13 19.56 17.82 -17.72
CA LEU A 13 19.07 19.17 -18.02
C LEU A 13 17.70 19.13 -18.70
N ALA A 14 17.45 18.16 -19.58
CA ALA A 14 16.13 17.97 -20.18
C ALA A 14 15.04 17.64 -19.14
N LEU A 15 15.36 16.92 -18.07
CA LEU A 15 14.44 16.70 -16.95
C LEU A 15 14.14 18.00 -16.19
N ILE A 16 15.16 18.83 -15.96
CA ILE A 16 14.99 20.15 -15.34
C ILE A 16 14.11 21.06 -16.21
N ASP A 17 14.31 21.05 -17.54
CA ASP A 17 13.49 21.83 -18.45
C ASP A 17 12.02 21.39 -18.46
N LYS A 18 11.76 20.08 -18.32
CA LYS A 18 10.40 19.56 -18.12
C LYS A 18 9.78 20.10 -16.83
N ALA A 19 10.53 20.16 -15.73
CA ALA A 19 10.03 20.72 -14.47
C ALA A 19 9.73 22.23 -14.59
N ARG A 20 10.53 22.98 -15.34
CA ARG A 20 10.23 24.37 -15.70
C ARG A 20 8.91 24.50 -16.47
N GLY A 21 8.57 23.49 -17.27
CA GLY A 21 7.27 23.35 -17.95
C GLY A 21 6.14 22.83 -17.07
N GLY A 22 6.40 22.54 -15.79
CA GLY A 22 5.43 22.03 -14.82
C GLY A 22 5.28 20.52 -14.84
N GLU A 23 6.11 19.76 -15.57
CA GLU A 23 6.09 18.31 -15.56
C GLU A 23 7.11 17.77 -14.56
N SER A 24 6.70 16.82 -13.72
CA SER A 24 7.60 16.18 -12.75
C SER A 24 8.32 14.99 -13.39
N GLY A 25 9.50 14.66 -12.84
CA GLY A 25 10.27 13.52 -13.31
C GLY A 25 11.24 12.99 -12.27
N ALA A 26 11.69 11.77 -12.43
CA ALA A 26 12.71 11.18 -11.56
C ALA A 26 13.70 10.33 -12.34
N LEU A 27 14.94 10.31 -11.88
CA LEU A 27 16.00 9.49 -12.47
C LEU A 27 16.93 8.95 -11.38
N LEU A 28 17.25 7.66 -11.50
CA LEU A 28 18.24 6.98 -10.67
C LEU A 28 19.57 6.88 -11.45
N ILE A 29 20.62 7.50 -10.97
CA ILE A 29 21.97 7.46 -11.53
C ILE A 29 22.74 6.37 -10.80
N ARG A 30 23.15 5.33 -11.53
CA ARG A 30 23.90 4.19 -11.00
C ARG A 30 25.33 4.18 -11.52
N GLY A 31 26.24 3.63 -10.75
CA GLY A 31 27.62 3.44 -11.16
C GLY A 31 28.57 3.19 -10.00
N GLU A 32 29.79 2.77 -10.29
CA GLU A 32 30.82 2.46 -9.29
C GLU A 32 31.14 3.65 -8.34
N ALA A 33 31.74 3.34 -7.19
CA ALA A 33 32.24 4.36 -6.29
C ALA A 33 33.32 5.23 -6.98
N GLY A 34 33.26 6.56 -6.83
CA GLY A 34 34.22 7.46 -7.45
C GLY A 34 34.02 7.76 -8.93
N ILE A 35 32.98 7.19 -9.59
CA ILE A 35 32.71 7.35 -11.02
C ILE A 35 32.20 8.75 -11.42
N GLY A 36 31.95 9.61 -10.45
CA GLY A 36 31.53 10.99 -10.69
C GLY A 36 30.02 11.25 -10.60
N LYS A 37 29.22 10.37 -9.96
CA LYS A 37 27.76 10.55 -9.77
C LYS A 37 27.42 11.86 -9.05
N THR A 38 28.02 12.08 -7.88
CA THR A 38 27.83 13.30 -7.08
C THR A 38 28.25 14.55 -7.83
N SER A 39 29.40 14.50 -8.55
CA SER A 39 29.88 15.62 -9.37
C SER A 39 28.91 15.96 -10.49
N LEU A 40 28.32 14.93 -11.14
CA LEU A 40 27.32 15.12 -12.19
C LEU A 40 26.05 15.78 -11.65
N VAL A 41 25.51 15.29 -10.52
CA VAL A 41 24.33 15.88 -9.88
C VAL A 41 24.62 17.31 -9.41
N THR A 42 25.76 17.56 -8.77
CA THR A 42 26.19 18.90 -8.32
C THR A 42 26.32 19.86 -9.49
N TYR A 43 26.92 19.43 -10.60
CA TYR A 43 27.04 20.25 -11.80
C TYR A 43 25.67 20.66 -12.36
N VAL A 44 24.76 19.69 -12.50
CA VAL A 44 23.40 19.93 -13.01
C VAL A 44 22.58 20.79 -12.06
N ALA A 45 22.69 20.55 -10.74
CA ALA A 45 22.07 21.39 -9.72
C ALA A 45 22.61 22.84 -9.76
N GLY A 46 23.88 23.01 -10.09
CA GLY A 46 24.50 24.34 -10.33
C GLY A 46 23.92 25.07 -11.52
N GLN A 47 23.34 24.37 -12.53
CA GLN A 47 22.69 24.99 -13.69
C GLN A 47 21.20 25.32 -13.43
N ALA A 48 20.66 24.84 -12.32
CA ALA A 48 19.25 24.98 -11.93
C ALA A 48 19.09 26.04 -10.82
N HIS A 49 19.60 27.25 -11.04
CA HIS A 49 19.59 28.33 -9.99
C HIS A 49 18.17 28.87 -9.76
N ASP A 50 17.30 28.72 -10.72
CA ASP A 50 15.88 29.12 -10.69
C ASP A 50 14.99 28.12 -10.01
N LEU A 51 15.48 26.90 -9.66
CA LEU A 51 14.75 25.88 -8.94
C LEU A 51 15.04 25.96 -7.44
N LEU A 52 14.01 25.69 -6.62
CA LEU A 52 14.23 25.39 -5.20
C LEU A 52 14.99 24.07 -5.09
N ARG A 53 16.17 24.10 -4.48
CA ARG A 53 17.04 22.94 -4.35
C ARG A 53 16.96 22.36 -2.95
N LEU A 54 16.58 21.09 -2.87
CA LEU A 54 16.60 20.30 -1.65
C LEU A 54 17.55 19.12 -1.85
N GLY A 55 18.35 18.81 -0.84
CA GLY A 55 19.30 17.72 -0.94
C GLY A 55 19.41 16.92 0.35
N THR A 56 19.60 15.62 0.21
CA THR A 56 19.99 14.74 1.30
C THR A 56 21.02 13.74 0.80
N ARG A 57 21.74 13.15 1.73
CA ARG A 57 22.74 12.15 1.44
C ARG A 57 22.59 10.95 2.34
N GLY A 58 22.57 9.77 1.75
CA GLY A 58 22.59 8.52 2.51
C GLY A 58 23.91 8.31 3.21
N VAL A 59 23.85 7.91 4.46
CA VAL A 59 25.01 7.66 5.30
C VAL A 59 24.89 6.27 5.92
N GLU A 60 25.90 5.41 5.67
CA GLU A 60 25.88 4.01 6.06
C GLU A 60 25.59 3.80 7.55
N VAL A 61 26.17 4.61 8.43
CA VAL A 61 25.98 4.52 9.89
C VAL A 61 24.60 4.99 10.34
N GLU A 62 23.93 5.77 9.55
CA GLU A 62 22.58 6.30 9.80
C GLU A 62 21.47 5.53 9.09
N SER A 63 21.84 4.56 8.25
CA SER A 63 20.88 3.77 7.48
C SER A 63 19.81 3.08 8.31
N ASP A 64 20.10 2.82 9.58
CA ASP A 64 19.16 2.22 10.54
C ASP A 64 18.33 3.25 11.33
N LEU A 65 18.61 4.56 11.18
CA LEU A 65 17.88 5.62 11.87
C LEU A 65 16.71 6.11 11.01
N PRO A 66 15.45 5.92 11.46
CA PRO A 66 14.30 6.23 10.64
C PRO A 66 14.20 7.73 10.33
N TYR A 67 13.83 8.04 9.10
CA TYR A 67 13.54 9.38 8.60
C TYR A 67 14.68 10.41 8.73
N VAL A 68 15.91 9.99 9.01
CA VAL A 68 17.06 10.92 9.10
C VAL A 68 17.29 11.60 7.75
N GLY A 69 17.29 10.84 6.65
CA GLY A 69 17.45 11.42 5.33
C GLY A 69 16.32 12.35 4.93
N LEU A 70 15.10 12.05 5.34
CA LEU A 70 13.95 12.92 5.09
C LEU A 70 14.00 14.17 5.96
N ALA A 71 14.47 14.07 7.21
CA ALA A 71 14.66 15.20 8.09
C ALA A 71 15.69 16.19 7.52
N ASP A 72 16.81 15.69 7.03
CA ASP A 72 17.84 16.55 6.40
C ASP A 72 17.30 17.20 5.14
N LEU A 73 16.59 16.47 4.30
CA LEU A 73 16.00 16.98 3.07
C LEU A 73 15.00 18.11 3.33
N LEU A 74 14.11 17.92 4.30
CA LEU A 74 12.97 18.81 4.53
C LEU A 74 13.26 19.95 5.52
N ARG A 75 14.36 19.89 6.27
CA ARG A 75 14.75 20.92 7.25
C ARG A 75 14.64 22.36 6.74
N PRO A 76 15.10 22.71 5.52
CA PRO A 76 15.03 24.09 5.02
C PRO A 76 13.60 24.57 4.77
N VAL A 77 12.64 23.66 4.62
CA VAL A 77 11.27 23.94 4.14
C VAL A 77 10.19 23.61 5.15
N LEU A 78 10.57 23.35 6.40
CA LEU A 78 9.60 23.00 7.48
C LEU A 78 8.55 24.09 7.74
N HIS A 79 8.85 25.34 7.43
CA HIS A 79 7.91 26.45 7.54
C HIS A 79 6.75 26.38 6.52
N PHE A 80 6.81 25.46 5.55
CA PHE A 80 5.71 25.22 4.61
C PHE A 80 4.73 24.14 5.12
N LEU A 81 4.95 23.56 6.29
CA LEU A 81 4.06 22.53 6.85
C LEU A 81 2.62 23.04 7.11
N ASP A 82 2.44 24.33 7.27
CA ASP A 82 1.13 24.97 7.38
C ASP A 82 0.34 24.98 6.06
N ARG A 83 0.99 24.75 4.92
CA ARG A 83 0.36 24.69 3.58
C ARG A 83 -0.13 23.30 3.21
N ILE A 84 0.16 22.28 4.01
CA ILE A 84 -0.28 20.91 3.75
C ILE A 84 -1.34 20.47 4.77
N PRO A 85 -2.11 19.40 4.51
CA PRO A 85 -3.12 18.91 5.42
C PRO A 85 -2.58 18.70 6.84
N GLU A 86 -3.33 19.17 7.85
CA GLU A 86 -2.89 19.19 9.26
C GLU A 86 -2.35 17.84 9.75
N ARG A 87 -3.02 16.73 9.38
CA ARG A 87 -2.60 15.38 9.74
C ARG A 87 -1.29 14.96 9.08
N GLN A 88 -1.09 15.34 7.81
CA GLN A 88 0.15 15.08 7.10
C GLN A 88 1.29 15.92 7.66
N ALA A 89 1.01 17.18 8.00
CA ALA A 89 1.95 18.05 8.70
C ALA A 89 2.33 17.48 10.07
N ALA A 90 1.34 17.02 10.85
CA ALA A 90 1.59 16.37 12.12
C ALA A 90 2.41 15.08 11.98
N ALA A 91 2.13 14.26 10.97
CA ALA A 91 2.89 13.04 10.69
C ALA A 91 4.35 13.35 10.31
N LEU A 92 4.59 14.35 9.44
CA LEU A 92 5.94 14.81 9.12
C LEU A 92 6.64 15.41 10.36
N THR A 93 5.97 16.30 11.08
CA THR A 93 6.52 16.91 12.30
C THR A 93 6.97 15.86 13.31
N GLY A 94 6.15 14.86 13.48
CA GLY A 94 6.47 13.75 14.35
C GLY A 94 7.60 12.86 13.81
N ALA A 95 7.57 12.46 12.53
CA ALA A 95 8.62 11.64 11.91
C ALA A 95 9.99 12.33 11.94
N LEU A 96 9.99 13.66 11.83
CA LEU A 96 11.18 14.50 11.85
C LEU A 96 11.63 14.91 13.28
N ALA A 97 10.99 14.37 14.31
CA ALA A 97 11.26 14.65 15.72
C ALA A 97 11.17 16.15 16.11
N LEU A 98 10.29 16.92 15.47
CA LEU A 98 10.14 18.36 15.66
C LEU A 98 8.97 18.73 16.59
N GLY A 99 8.18 17.78 17.03
CA GLY A 99 7.02 17.98 17.90
C GLY A 99 6.89 16.91 18.98
N PRO A 100 5.84 16.98 19.83
CA PRO A 100 5.56 15.92 20.77
C PRO A 100 5.42 14.60 19.98
N ALA A 101 5.89 13.50 20.57
CA ALA A 101 5.87 12.17 19.96
C ALA A 101 4.44 11.83 19.50
N GLY A 102 4.17 12.10 18.24
CA GLY A 102 2.93 11.79 17.55
C GLY A 102 3.13 10.63 16.59
N ALA A 103 2.05 10.00 16.20
CA ALA A 103 2.02 8.88 15.30
C ALA A 103 2.79 9.15 14.00
N HIS A 104 3.79 8.34 13.73
CA HIS A 104 4.50 8.37 12.45
C HIS A 104 3.92 7.27 11.54
N ASP A 105 2.77 7.54 10.96
CA ASP A 105 2.25 6.72 9.89
C ASP A 105 3.16 6.86 8.66
N ARG A 106 3.83 5.78 8.28
CA ARG A 106 4.70 5.72 7.09
C ARG A 106 3.99 6.27 5.85
N PHE A 107 2.71 5.98 5.74
CA PHE A 107 1.90 6.42 4.62
C PHE A 107 1.55 7.91 4.73
N ALA A 108 1.18 8.40 5.90
CA ALA A 108 0.92 9.81 6.13
C ALA A 108 2.20 10.65 5.99
N VAL A 109 3.36 10.12 6.41
CA VAL A 109 4.67 10.73 6.16
C VAL A 109 4.98 10.78 4.66
N ALA A 110 4.75 9.67 3.94
CA ALA A 110 4.95 9.62 2.50
C ALA A 110 3.98 10.56 1.74
N ALA A 111 2.72 10.59 2.15
CA ALA A 111 1.72 11.50 1.61
C ALA A 111 2.03 12.96 1.98
N GLY A 112 2.48 13.20 3.21
CA GLY A 112 2.95 14.52 3.65
C GLY A 112 4.16 14.99 2.85
N THR A 113 5.11 14.10 2.58
CA THR A 113 6.26 14.38 1.70
C THR A 113 5.80 14.77 0.30
N LEU A 114 4.88 13.99 -0.30
CA LEU A 114 4.29 14.33 -1.59
C LEU A 114 3.59 15.69 -1.58
N SER A 115 2.75 15.93 -0.57
CA SER A 115 2.00 17.18 -0.44
C SER A 115 2.92 18.38 -0.21
N LEU A 116 3.97 18.21 0.60
CA LEU A 116 4.95 19.27 0.86
C LEU A 116 5.74 19.60 -0.42
N LEU A 117 6.22 18.60 -1.14
CA LEU A 117 6.89 18.82 -2.43
C LEU A 117 5.95 19.50 -3.45
N GLY A 118 4.68 19.12 -3.47
CA GLY A 118 3.66 19.78 -4.29
C GLY A 118 3.41 21.21 -3.90
N ALA A 119 3.30 21.52 -2.60
CA ALA A 119 3.11 22.87 -2.08
C ALA A 119 4.33 23.79 -2.37
N LEU A 120 5.54 23.25 -2.25
CA LEU A 120 6.77 23.96 -2.62
C LEU A 120 6.79 24.29 -4.12
N ALA A 121 6.31 23.38 -4.94
CA ALA A 121 6.29 23.56 -6.38
C ALA A 121 5.21 24.54 -6.87
N GLU A 122 4.31 25.02 -6.00
CA GLU A 122 3.41 26.15 -6.30
C GLU A 122 4.16 27.48 -6.43
N ASP A 123 5.23 27.65 -5.66
CA ASP A 123 6.05 28.85 -5.68
C ASP A 123 7.13 28.82 -6.80
N GLY A 124 7.37 27.66 -7.41
CA GLY A 124 8.32 27.46 -8.50
C GLY A 124 8.82 26.01 -8.57
N PRO A 125 9.48 25.61 -9.68
CA PRO A 125 9.93 24.24 -9.84
C PRO A 125 10.98 23.85 -8.79
N VAL A 126 10.93 22.56 -8.38
CA VAL A 126 11.75 22.01 -7.28
C VAL A 126 12.69 20.93 -7.80
N LEU A 127 13.95 20.99 -7.37
CA LEU A 127 14.96 19.94 -7.60
C LEU A 127 15.28 19.27 -6.26
N VAL A 128 15.01 17.99 -6.18
CA VAL A 128 15.36 17.12 -5.06
C VAL A 128 16.54 16.24 -5.46
N THR A 129 17.59 16.23 -4.66
CA THR A 129 18.77 15.38 -4.88
C THR A 129 18.97 14.45 -3.69
N VAL A 130 19.10 13.17 -3.97
CA VAL A 130 19.34 12.11 -2.99
C VAL A 130 20.63 11.40 -3.36
N ASP A 131 21.72 11.77 -2.70
CA ASP A 131 23.02 11.18 -2.94
C ASP A 131 23.24 9.93 -2.10
N ASP A 132 23.91 8.94 -2.66
CA ASP A 132 24.18 7.64 -2.02
C ASP A 132 22.93 6.95 -1.44
N ALA A 133 21.87 6.85 -2.25
CA ALA A 133 20.56 6.29 -1.85
C ALA A 133 20.62 4.87 -1.26
N GLN A 134 21.66 4.08 -1.55
CA GLN A 134 21.89 2.77 -0.95
C GLN A 134 22.12 2.84 0.57
N TRP A 135 22.53 4.01 1.09
CA TRP A 135 22.76 4.26 2.51
C TRP A 135 21.69 5.12 3.16
N LEU A 136 20.67 5.51 2.39
CA LEU A 136 19.53 6.23 2.96
C LEU A 136 18.70 5.26 3.81
N ASP A 137 18.16 5.73 4.91
CA ASP A 137 17.29 4.91 5.74
C ASP A 137 16.05 4.45 4.94
N PRO A 138 15.57 3.23 5.18
CA PRO A 138 14.48 2.64 4.40
C PRO A 138 13.20 3.47 4.41
N TYR A 139 12.94 4.19 5.47
CA TYR A 139 11.70 4.96 5.67
C TYR A 139 11.69 6.26 4.86
N SER A 140 12.83 6.97 4.85
CA SER A 140 13.04 8.13 3.97
C SER A 140 12.93 7.72 2.51
N LEU A 141 13.54 6.58 2.17
CA LEU A 141 13.51 6.09 0.80
C LEU A 141 12.12 5.66 0.36
N ASP A 142 11.35 5.00 1.23
CA ASP A 142 9.95 4.65 0.97
C ASP A 142 9.08 5.89 0.75
N ALA A 143 9.25 6.93 1.58
CA ALA A 143 8.52 8.19 1.45
C ALA A 143 8.83 8.89 0.12
N LEU A 144 10.10 8.96 -0.25
CA LEU A 144 10.55 9.56 -1.51
C LEU A 144 10.13 8.74 -2.72
N ALA A 145 10.24 7.41 -2.67
CA ALA A 145 9.78 6.52 -3.74
C ALA A 145 8.26 6.59 -3.92
N PHE A 146 7.50 6.71 -2.84
CA PHE A 146 6.06 6.92 -2.87
C PHE A 146 5.71 8.25 -3.55
N ALA A 147 6.36 9.35 -3.13
CA ALA A 147 6.15 10.66 -3.71
C ALA A 147 6.50 10.66 -5.20
N THR A 148 7.65 10.12 -5.57
CA THR A 148 8.15 10.06 -6.94
C THR A 148 7.17 9.36 -7.89
N ARG A 149 6.54 8.27 -7.47
CA ARG A 149 5.54 7.55 -8.30
C ARG A 149 4.23 8.32 -8.51
N ARG A 150 3.97 9.35 -7.71
CA ARG A 150 2.71 10.11 -7.72
C ARG A 150 2.86 11.54 -8.20
N LEU A 151 4.08 12.02 -8.27
CA LEU A 151 4.39 13.31 -8.89
C LEU A 151 4.13 13.22 -10.41
N GLY A 152 3.40 14.19 -10.95
CA GLY A 152 3.05 14.24 -12.36
C GLY A 152 3.21 15.61 -12.99
N ARG A 153 2.45 16.61 -12.51
CA ARG A 153 2.42 17.97 -13.05
C ARG A 153 2.70 19.04 -12.00
N GLU A 154 3.45 18.69 -11.00
CA GLU A 154 3.86 19.62 -9.93
C GLU A 154 5.10 20.42 -10.31
N GLY A 155 5.93 19.94 -11.23
CA GLY A 155 7.21 20.57 -11.58
C GLY A 155 8.32 20.20 -10.59
N VAL A 156 8.35 18.97 -10.14
CA VAL A 156 9.37 18.44 -9.21
C VAL A 156 10.26 17.43 -9.93
N VAL A 157 11.56 17.62 -9.88
CA VAL A 157 12.55 16.63 -10.33
C VAL A 157 13.21 15.97 -9.13
N VAL A 158 13.29 14.64 -9.14
CA VAL A 158 13.99 13.87 -8.10
C VAL A 158 15.14 13.10 -8.73
N LEU A 159 16.36 13.39 -8.32
CA LEU A 159 17.56 12.73 -8.77
C LEU A 159 18.13 11.87 -7.64
N PHE A 160 18.20 10.59 -7.87
CA PHE A 160 18.85 9.64 -6.95
C PHE A 160 20.20 9.24 -7.50
N THR A 161 21.20 9.06 -6.63
CA THR A 161 22.43 8.36 -6.98
C THR A 161 22.55 7.08 -6.16
N SER A 162 23.08 6.01 -6.76
CA SER A 162 23.33 4.73 -6.07
C SER A 162 24.56 4.04 -6.64
N ARG A 163 25.14 3.11 -5.90
CA ARG A 163 26.13 2.16 -6.41
C ARG A 163 25.47 1.13 -7.33
N ASP A 164 26.27 0.35 -8.08
CA ASP A 164 25.73 -0.58 -9.10
C ASP A 164 24.81 -1.68 -8.55
N GLU A 165 24.96 -2.08 -7.31
CA GLU A 165 24.12 -3.10 -6.70
C GLU A 165 22.80 -2.49 -6.16
N LEU A 166 21.66 -2.89 -6.73
CA LEU A 166 20.32 -2.66 -6.16
C LEU A 166 20.05 -3.68 -5.04
N ALA A 167 20.97 -3.78 -4.09
CA ALA A 167 20.79 -4.59 -2.90
C ALA A 167 20.27 -3.73 -1.74
N GLY A 168 19.52 -4.33 -0.83
CA GLY A 168 19.00 -3.64 0.35
C GLY A 168 17.99 -2.53 0.02
N PRO A 169 18.06 -1.36 0.69
CA PRO A 169 17.05 -0.29 0.57
C PRO A 169 16.84 0.25 -0.85
N ALA A 170 17.91 0.32 -1.66
CA ALA A 170 17.84 0.84 -3.03
C ALA A 170 16.93 0.02 -3.98
N SER A 171 16.58 -1.21 -3.64
CA SER A 171 15.61 -2.02 -4.40
C SER A 171 14.22 -1.36 -4.49
N ARG A 172 13.87 -0.48 -3.56
CA ARG A 172 12.63 0.29 -3.54
C ARG A 172 12.51 1.30 -4.69
N LEU A 173 13.63 1.62 -5.33
CA LEU A 173 13.71 2.50 -6.50
C LEU A 173 13.65 1.76 -7.84
N ALA A 174 13.32 0.46 -7.86
CA ALA A 174 13.28 -0.35 -9.07
C ALA A 174 12.30 0.18 -10.14
N SER A 175 11.27 0.93 -9.74
CA SER A 175 10.33 1.57 -10.66
C SER A 175 10.79 2.93 -11.22
N VAL A 176 11.93 3.46 -10.74
CA VAL A 176 12.48 4.74 -11.23
C VAL A 176 13.34 4.48 -12.46
N GLU A 177 13.17 5.35 -13.47
CA GLU A 177 14.00 5.30 -14.67
C GLU A 177 15.49 5.37 -14.30
N THR A 178 16.32 4.46 -14.87
CA THR A 178 17.71 4.31 -14.46
C THR A 178 18.67 4.76 -15.58
N MET A 179 19.74 5.47 -15.19
CA MET A 179 20.87 5.82 -16.03
C MET A 179 22.15 5.27 -15.40
N THR A 180 22.85 4.40 -16.12
CA THR A 180 24.14 3.85 -15.65
C THR A 180 25.30 4.72 -16.11
N LEU A 181 26.16 5.11 -15.17
CA LEU A 181 27.33 5.94 -15.40
C LEU A 181 28.58 5.05 -15.48
N GLY A 182 29.17 4.97 -16.66
CA GLY A 182 30.43 4.23 -16.92
C GLY A 182 31.70 5.05 -16.67
N GLY A 183 32.87 4.44 -16.87
CA GLY A 183 34.16 5.14 -16.84
C GLY A 183 34.29 6.20 -17.94
N LEU A 184 35.17 7.18 -17.72
CA LEU A 184 35.54 8.16 -18.77
C LEU A 184 36.18 7.45 -19.92
N ASP A 185 35.98 7.95 -21.13
CA ASP A 185 36.75 7.55 -22.30
C ASP A 185 38.22 7.96 -22.15
N ALA A 186 39.09 7.35 -22.96
CA ALA A 186 40.54 7.58 -22.85
C ALA A 186 40.94 9.04 -23.05
N GLU A 187 40.31 9.77 -23.98
CA GLU A 187 40.62 11.18 -24.23
C GLU A 187 40.21 12.04 -23.03
N SER A 188 39.02 11.85 -22.50
CA SER A 188 38.52 12.54 -21.31
C SER A 188 39.33 12.22 -20.06
N ALA A 189 39.77 10.98 -19.90
CA ALA A 189 40.63 10.56 -18.80
C ALA A 189 42.04 11.19 -18.86
N HIS A 190 42.66 11.26 -20.05
CA HIS A 190 43.91 11.99 -20.19
C HIS A 190 43.80 13.46 -19.91
N ARG A 191 42.72 14.09 -20.36
CA ARG A 191 42.46 15.51 -20.06
C ARG A 191 42.25 15.74 -18.56
N LEU A 192 41.54 14.86 -17.87
CA LEU A 192 41.34 14.97 -16.45
C LEU A 192 42.66 14.88 -15.66
N ILE A 193 43.54 13.95 -16.05
CA ILE A 193 44.88 13.88 -15.43
C ILE A 193 45.68 15.15 -15.68
N ALA A 194 45.61 15.71 -16.90
CA ALA A 194 46.36 16.94 -17.25
C ALA A 194 45.80 18.19 -16.55
N GLU A 195 44.49 18.28 -16.35
CA GLU A 195 43.84 19.48 -15.75
C GLU A 195 43.88 19.44 -14.20
N GLU A 196 43.73 18.26 -13.57
CA GLU A 196 43.55 18.09 -12.11
C GLU A 196 44.68 17.28 -11.43
N GLY A 197 45.56 16.66 -12.20
CA GLY A 197 46.69 15.86 -11.68
C GLY A 197 47.71 16.70 -10.91
N THR A 198 47.99 16.32 -9.66
CA THR A 198 48.89 17.02 -8.74
C THR A 198 50.36 16.56 -8.87
N ALA A 199 50.65 15.58 -9.73
CA ALA A 199 52.00 15.00 -9.90
C ALA A 199 52.37 14.90 -11.39
N GLU A 200 53.62 15.19 -11.74
CA GLU A 200 54.18 14.91 -13.07
C GLU A 200 54.39 13.39 -13.21
N LEU A 201 53.56 12.77 -14.04
CA LEU A 201 53.67 11.32 -14.34
C LEU A 201 54.49 11.09 -15.61
N THR A 202 55.32 10.09 -15.60
CA THR A 202 55.96 9.59 -16.81
C THR A 202 54.91 8.94 -17.73
N GLU A 203 55.18 8.88 -19.03
CA GLU A 203 54.27 8.29 -20.03
C GLU A 203 53.90 6.79 -19.72
N ARG A 204 54.82 6.06 -19.10
CA ARG A 204 54.62 4.69 -18.65
C ARG A 204 53.71 4.61 -17.43
N GLU A 205 53.88 5.53 -16.47
CA GLU A 205 53.03 5.62 -15.28
C GLU A 205 51.61 6.07 -15.66
N ALA A 206 51.46 7.03 -16.56
CA ALA A 206 50.17 7.46 -17.06
C ALA A 206 49.42 6.32 -17.77
N THR A 207 50.10 5.55 -18.62
CA THR A 207 49.51 4.39 -19.32
C THR A 207 49.06 3.30 -18.34
N ARG A 208 49.85 3.02 -17.31
CA ARG A 208 49.49 2.08 -16.23
C ARG A 208 48.31 2.56 -15.41
N LEU A 209 48.31 3.82 -15.03
CA LEU A 209 47.24 4.47 -14.28
C LEU A 209 45.90 4.38 -15.05
N LEU A 210 45.90 4.68 -16.34
CA LEU A 210 44.69 4.59 -17.18
C LEU A 210 44.14 3.17 -17.26
N ALA A 211 45.03 2.18 -17.39
CA ALA A 211 44.63 0.77 -17.44
C ALA A 211 44.03 0.30 -16.10
N GLU A 212 44.63 0.70 -14.96
CA GLU A 212 44.18 0.32 -13.63
C GLU A 212 42.95 1.08 -13.19
N ALA A 213 42.84 2.39 -13.47
CA ALA A 213 41.72 3.24 -13.11
C ALA A 213 40.43 2.94 -13.91
N ARG A 214 40.52 2.29 -15.06
CA ARG A 214 39.38 2.00 -15.95
C ARG A 214 38.46 3.20 -16.22
N GLY A 215 39.03 4.39 -16.32
CA GLY A 215 38.30 5.62 -16.53
C GLY A 215 37.55 6.13 -15.28
N ASN A 216 37.83 5.61 -14.09
CA ASN A 216 37.23 6.12 -12.86
C ASN A 216 37.88 7.47 -12.48
N PRO A 217 37.12 8.60 -12.47
CA PRO A 217 37.66 9.92 -12.25
C PRO A 217 38.40 10.09 -10.92
N LEU A 218 37.84 9.55 -9.83
CA LEU A 218 38.45 9.68 -8.50
C LEU A 218 39.79 8.95 -8.43
N ALA A 219 39.88 7.77 -9.05
CA ALA A 219 41.14 7.02 -9.15
C ALA A 219 42.17 7.76 -9.99
N LEU A 220 41.74 8.40 -11.06
CA LEU A 220 42.63 9.19 -11.92
C LEU A 220 43.20 10.44 -11.24
N ILE A 221 42.47 11.05 -10.28
CA ILE A 221 42.90 12.23 -9.52
C ILE A 221 43.77 11.85 -8.33
N GLU A 222 43.40 10.85 -7.55
CA GLU A 222 44.04 10.54 -6.26
C GLU A 222 45.24 9.58 -6.37
N LEU A 223 45.26 8.64 -7.33
CA LEU A 223 46.33 7.67 -7.49
C LEU A 223 47.70 8.28 -7.91
N PRO A 224 47.75 9.34 -8.73
CA PRO A 224 49.04 9.96 -9.11
C PRO A 224 49.88 10.45 -7.90
N ALA A 225 49.22 11.09 -6.93
CA ALA A 225 49.90 11.59 -5.73
C ALA A 225 50.47 10.49 -4.84
N LEU A 226 49.85 9.29 -4.91
CA LEU A 226 50.28 8.12 -4.16
C LEU A 226 51.40 7.37 -4.82
N LEU A 227 51.37 7.28 -6.14
CA LEU A 227 52.45 6.67 -6.95
C LEU A 227 53.73 7.50 -6.82
N ALA A 228 53.65 8.82 -6.84
CA ALA A 228 54.79 9.73 -6.68
C ALA A 228 55.37 9.72 -5.25
N GLY A 229 54.58 9.40 -4.23
CA GLY A 229 55.02 9.36 -2.81
C GLY A 229 55.56 8.02 -2.35
N SER A 230 55.34 6.96 -3.09
CA SER A 230 55.89 5.61 -2.85
C SER A 230 57.16 5.46 -3.66
N GLY A 231 58.32 5.81 -3.12
CA GLY A 231 59.62 5.44 -3.67
C GLY A 231 59.82 3.91 -3.60
N ALA A 232 58.92 3.19 -4.19
CA ALA A 232 58.93 1.75 -4.22
C ALA A 232 59.84 1.29 -5.36
N GLY A 233 61.03 0.82 -4.94
CA GLY A 233 61.87 -0.01 -5.72
C GLY A 233 61.14 -1.20 -6.30
N ASP A 234 61.59 -1.55 -7.45
CA ASP A 234 61.31 -2.69 -8.29
C ASP A 234 61.22 -4.01 -7.48
N ASP A 235 60.00 -4.40 -7.11
CA ASP A 235 59.70 -5.79 -6.73
C ASP A 235 58.42 -6.22 -7.47
N GLY A 236 58.72 -6.96 -8.57
CA GLY A 236 57.71 -7.58 -9.38
C GLY A 236 56.90 -8.63 -8.64
N ASP A 237 55.69 -8.72 -9.04
CA ASP A 237 54.74 -9.82 -8.87
C ASP A 237 53.59 -9.51 -7.86
N SER A 238 52.63 -8.72 -8.32
CA SER A 238 51.22 -8.92 -7.93
C SER A 238 50.31 -8.54 -9.12
N GLN A 239 49.93 -9.54 -9.89
CA GLN A 239 49.04 -9.42 -11.06
C GLN A 239 47.54 -9.42 -10.72
N ALA A 240 47.11 -9.19 -9.50
CA ALA A 240 45.72 -9.09 -9.16
C ALA A 240 45.30 -7.61 -9.09
N PRO A 241 44.36 -7.13 -9.91
CA PRO A 241 43.82 -5.79 -9.77
C PRO A 241 43.04 -5.71 -8.47
N LEU A 242 43.46 -4.82 -7.57
CA LEU A 242 42.72 -4.50 -6.35
C LEU A 242 41.41 -3.76 -6.74
N PRO A 243 40.27 -4.09 -6.12
CA PRO A 243 39.06 -3.30 -6.32
C PRO A 243 39.33 -1.84 -5.95
N ILE A 244 39.00 -0.91 -6.84
CA ILE A 244 39.28 0.56 -6.69
C ILE A 244 38.79 1.09 -5.34
N GLY A 245 37.60 0.63 -4.87
CA GLY A 245 37.07 0.98 -3.56
C GLY A 245 37.96 0.56 -2.37
N ALA A 246 38.65 -0.57 -2.46
CA ALA A 246 39.57 -1.02 -1.40
C ALA A 246 40.87 -0.19 -1.38
N LEU A 247 41.36 0.23 -2.54
CA LEU A 247 42.56 1.06 -2.67
C LEU A 247 42.32 2.45 -2.08
N LEU A 248 41.18 3.09 -2.39
CA LEU A 248 40.82 4.39 -1.83
C LEU A 248 40.56 4.32 -0.32
N ALA A 249 39.91 3.28 0.15
CA ALA A 249 39.70 3.04 1.59
C ALA A 249 41.04 2.86 2.33
N HIS A 250 42.01 2.18 1.72
CA HIS A 250 43.36 2.01 2.26
C HIS A 250 44.09 3.35 2.31
N THR A 251 43.93 4.19 1.30
CA THR A 251 44.58 5.51 1.21
C THR A 251 44.11 6.46 2.29
N PHE A 252 42.80 6.62 2.40
CA PHE A 252 42.21 7.47 3.47
C PHE A 252 42.48 6.89 4.84
N GLY A 253 42.41 5.56 5.00
CA GLY A 253 42.76 4.89 6.24
C GLY A 253 44.20 5.18 6.68
N SER A 254 45.15 5.21 5.74
CA SER A 254 46.55 5.55 5.99
C SER A 254 46.75 7.02 6.35
N ALA A 255 45.97 7.92 5.75
CA ALA A 255 45.99 9.35 6.11
C ALA A 255 45.45 9.56 7.53
N VAL A 256 44.33 8.93 7.87
CA VAL A 256 43.75 8.97 9.24
C VAL A 256 44.70 8.38 10.28
N ALA A 257 45.37 7.27 9.97
CA ALA A 257 46.30 6.59 10.89
C ALA A 257 47.51 7.44 11.26
N ARG A 258 47.87 8.44 10.45
CA ARG A 258 48.96 9.41 10.72
C ARG A 258 48.59 10.54 11.67
N LEU A 259 47.30 10.76 11.90
CA LEU A 259 46.80 11.81 12.79
C LEU A 259 47.06 11.44 14.29
N PRO A 260 47.15 12.46 15.20
CA PRO A 260 47.11 12.21 16.62
C PRO A 260 45.90 11.41 17.04
N GLN A 261 46.02 10.61 18.10
CA GLN A 261 44.95 9.73 18.58
C GLN A 261 43.65 10.49 18.90
N GLU A 262 43.77 11.67 19.50
CA GLU A 262 42.62 12.53 19.82
C GLU A 262 41.87 13.00 18.57
N ALA A 263 42.56 13.32 17.48
CA ALA A 263 41.97 13.69 16.22
C ALA A 263 41.26 12.51 15.58
N GLN A 264 41.84 11.30 15.62
CA GLN A 264 41.20 10.10 15.14
C GLN A 264 39.93 9.75 15.93
N ASP A 265 39.91 9.95 17.27
CA ASP A 265 38.74 9.69 18.12
C ASP A 265 37.65 10.78 17.89
N ALA A 266 38.02 12.03 17.70
CA ALA A 266 37.12 13.11 17.35
C ALA A 266 36.45 12.87 15.96
N MET A 267 37.27 12.49 14.97
CA MET A 267 36.75 12.09 13.64
C MET A 267 35.82 10.90 13.76
N LEU A 268 36.12 9.89 14.61
CA LEU A 268 35.26 8.75 14.81
C LEU A 268 33.91 9.15 15.42
N LEU A 269 33.90 10.07 16.37
CA LEU A 269 32.65 10.62 16.90
C LEU A 269 31.84 11.33 15.82
N LEU A 270 32.48 12.19 15.00
CA LEU A 270 31.83 12.81 13.84
C LEU A 270 31.30 11.75 12.87
N ALA A 271 32.05 10.70 12.59
CA ALA A 271 31.63 9.62 11.69
C ALA A 271 30.38 8.88 12.21
N VAL A 272 30.23 8.75 13.52
CA VAL A 272 29.07 8.11 14.18
C VAL A 272 27.91 9.07 14.32
N LEU A 273 28.13 10.35 14.60
CA LEU A 273 27.08 11.35 14.83
C LEU A 273 26.35 11.78 13.54
N GLY A 274 27.01 11.72 12.40
CA GLY A 274 26.45 12.25 11.17
C GLY A 274 26.41 13.77 11.10
N THR A 275 25.53 14.29 10.28
CA THR A 275 25.29 15.74 10.12
C THR A 275 24.36 16.26 11.22
N ARG A 276 24.90 16.57 12.40
CA ARG A 276 24.12 17.14 13.50
C ARG A 276 24.46 18.58 13.79
N PRO A 277 23.50 19.35 14.42
CA PRO A 277 23.78 20.68 14.90
C PRO A 277 24.98 20.71 15.85
N LEU A 278 25.74 21.79 15.82
CA LEU A 278 26.93 22.03 16.64
C LEU A 278 26.78 21.62 18.13
N ALA A 279 25.64 21.95 18.75
CA ALA A 279 25.39 21.63 20.15
C ALA A 279 25.39 20.12 20.48
N GLY A 280 24.87 19.29 19.59
CA GLY A 280 24.87 17.82 19.77
C GLY A 280 26.27 17.23 19.60
N THR A 281 27.04 17.73 18.65
CA THR A 281 28.44 17.35 18.40
C THR A 281 29.32 17.72 19.57
N GLU A 282 29.19 18.95 20.09
CA GLU A 282 29.95 19.41 21.26
C GLU A 282 29.66 18.56 22.51
N ALA A 283 28.38 18.25 22.75
CA ALA A 283 28.01 17.42 23.90
C ALA A 283 28.62 15.99 23.80
N ALA A 284 28.68 15.41 22.62
CA ALA A 284 29.26 14.09 22.39
C ALA A 284 30.80 14.12 22.52
N LEU A 285 31.46 15.12 21.95
CA LEU A 285 32.91 15.33 22.12
C LEU A 285 33.25 15.46 23.61
N ARG A 286 32.55 16.34 24.33
CA ARG A 286 32.72 16.54 25.77
C ARG A 286 32.46 15.26 26.58
N ALA A 287 31.45 14.48 26.23
CA ALA A 287 31.16 13.19 26.87
C ALA A 287 32.27 12.16 26.64
N HIS A 288 33.05 12.30 25.57
CA HIS A 288 34.24 11.49 25.29
C HIS A 288 35.54 12.08 25.91
N GLY A 289 35.49 13.29 26.45
CA GLY A 289 36.67 14.01 26.96
C GLY A 289 37.44 14.77 25.88
N LEU A 290 36.80 15.09 24.77
CA LEU A 290 37.37 15.81 23.63
C LEU A 290 36.70 17.18 23.43
N SER A 291 37.30 18.03 22.59
CA SER A 291 36.76 19.30 22.18
C SER A 291 36.87 19.48 20.66
N TYR A 292 36.34 20.57 20.10
CA TYR A 292 36.54 20.91 18.68
C TYR A 292 38.01 21.08 18.30
N GLU A 293 38.86 21.56 19.21
CA GLU A 293 40.30 21.67 19.00
C GLU A 293 40.96 20.34 18.65
N SER A 294 40.35 19.22 19.08
CA SER A 294 40.81 17.87 18.72
C SER A 294 40.66 17.59 17.22
N LEU A 295 39.92 18.39 16.45
CA LEU A 295 39.77 18.24 15.00
C LEU A 295 40.78 19.05 14.19
N GLU A 296 41.56 19.99 14.79
CA GLU A 296 42.48 20.87 14.11
C GLU A 296 43.46 20.09 13.18
N ALA A 297 44.03 19.02 13.69
CA ALA A 297 44.96 18.20 12.91
C ALA A 297 44.28 17.48 11.70
N ALA A 298 42.99 17.14 11.81
CA ALA A 298 42.24 16.54 10.73
C ALA A 298 41.80 17.58 9.69
N GLU A 299 41.54 18.82 10.14
CA GLU A 299 41.23 19.96 9.27
C GLU A 299 42.48 20.36 8.48
N ALA A 300 43.61 20.51 9.15
CA ALA A 300 44.90 20.81 8.54
C ALA A 300 45.32 19.76 7.50
N ALA A 301 44.94 18.48 7.72
CA ALA A 301 45.16 17.41 6.77
C ALA A 301 44.09 17.39 5.64
N GLY A 302 43.11 18.30 5.62
CA GLY A 302 42.05 18.39 4.60
C GLY A 302 41.07 17.21 4.62
N LEU A 303 40.90 16.50 5.74
CA LEU A 303 40.01 15.35 5.87
C LEU A 303 38.63 15.77 6.37
N VAL A 304 38.55 16.84 7.13
CA VAL A 304 37.31 17.50 7.57
C VAL A 304 37.33 18.97 7.18
N VAL A 305 36.17 19.58 7.06
CA VAL A 305 36.01 21.01 6.78
C VAL A 305 34.98 21.60 7.73
N GLU A 306 35.20 22.86 8.17
CA GLU A 306 34.19 23.59 8.92
C GLU A 306 33.11 24.12 7.97
N GLU A 307 31.85 23.87 8.30
CA GLU A 307 30.66 24.35 7.62
C GLU A 307 29.84 25.26 8.56
N GLN A 308 28.79 25.91 8.03
CA GLN A 308 27.97 26.85 8.83
C GLN A 308 27.36 26.22 10.08
N ASP A 309 27.09 24.92 10.04
CA ASP A 309 26.42 24.15 11.12
C ASP A 309 27.32 23.15 11.84
N GLY A 310 28.66 23.15 11.60
CA GLY A 310 29.59 22.23 12.25
C GLY A 310 30.71 21.75 11.34
N TYR A 311 31.26 20.57 11.65
CA TYR A 311 32.30 19.93 10.85
C TYR A 311 31.69 18.83 9.95
N ALA A 312 32.13 18.84 8.69
CA ALA A 312 31.79 17.79 7.72
C ALA A 312 33.02 17.06 7.20
N PHE A 313 32.87 15.82 6.78
CA PHE A 313 33.93 15.12 6.07
C PHE A 313 34.05 15.67 4.64
N ARG A 314 35.26 16.01 4.21
CA ARG A 314 35.52 16.46 2.84
C ARG A 314 35.04 15.47 1.78
N HIS A 315 35.09 14.19 2.11
CA HIS A 315 34.62 13.12 1.23
C HIS A 315 33.97 11.99 2.03
N PRO A 316 32.87 11.36 1.58
CA PRO A 316 32.21 10.25 2.26
C PRO A 316 33.11 9.05 2.53
N LEU A 317 34.04 8.78 1.61
CA LEU A 317 35.01 7.68 1.77
C LEU A 317 35.94 7.90 2.97
N VAL A 318 36.22 9.16 3.34
CA VAL A 318 36.98 9.46 4.59
C VAL A 318 36.17 9.03 5.80
N ARG A 319 34.87 9.37 5.84
CA ARG A 319 33.97 8.95 6.91
C ARG A 319 33.92 7.43 7.03
N SER A 320 33.71 6.72 5.91
CA SER A 320 33.69 5.27 5.84
C SER A 320 35.03 4.67 6.30
N ALA A 321 36.16 5.23 5.85
CA ALA A 321 37.51 4.80 6.26
C ALA A 321 37.76 4.99 7.76
N VAL A 322 37.30 6.12 8.33
CA VAL A 322 37.40 6.40 9.77
C VAL A 322 36.59 5.39 10.58
N TYR A 323 35.34 5.16 10.19
CA TYR A 323 34.45 4.26 10.92
C TYR A 323 34.90 2.80 10.83
N HIS A 324 35.13 2.29 9.64
CA HIS A 324 35.52 0.89 9.43
C HIS A 324 36.99 0.62 9.78
N GLY A 325 37.88 1.61 9.69
CA GLY A 325 39.25 1.52 10.12
C GLY A 325 39.42 1.53 11.65
N ALA A 326 38.42 2.02 12.39
CA ALA A 326 38.45 2.01 13.85
C ALA A 326 38.21 0.61 14.40
N THR A 327 38.96 0.27 15.49
CA THR A 327 38.73 -1.01 16.16
C THR A 327 37.32 -1.10 16.76
N PRO A 328 36.74 -2.31 16.91
CA PRO A 328 35.43 -2.48 17.55
C PRO A 328 35.32 -1.82 18.93
N VAL A 329 36.41 -1.81 19.69
CA VAL A 329 36.42 -1.19 21.03
C VAL A 329 36.27 0.34 20.91
N ARG A 330 36.98 0.96 19.96
CA ARG A 330 36.88 2.43 19.72
C ARG A 330 35.49 2.81 19.22
N ARG A 331 34.92 2.08 18.30
CA ARG A 331 33.54 2.29 17.84
C ARG A 331 32.52 2.22 18.98
N ARG A 332 32.63 1.19 19.83
CA ARG A 332 31.78 1.05 21.03
C ARG A 332 31.89 2.22 21.99
N ARG A 333 33.12 2.74 22.23
CA ARG A 333 33.32 3.91 23.06
C ARG A 333 32.69 5.17 22.50
N ALA A 334 32.79 5.36 21.18
CA ALA A 334 32.14 6.49 20.49
C ALA A 334 30.62 6.43 20.64
N HIS A 335 30.01 5.29 20.36
CA HIS A 335 28.58 5.10 20.56
C HIS A 335 28.16 5.31 22.03
N HIS A 336 28.95 4.83 22.99
CA HIS A 336 28.67 5.04 24.41
C HIS A 336 28.71 6.52 24.82
N ALA A 337 29.67 7.29 24.30
CA ALA A 337 29.78 8.74 24.58
C ALA A 337 28.55 9.47 24.04
N ILE A 338 28.08 9.13 22.84
CA ILE A 338 26.87 9.71 22.26
C ILE A 338 25.63 9.33 23.06
N ALA A 339 25.49 8.05 23.47
CA ALA A 339 24.40 7.64 24.34
C ALA A 339 24.38 8.48 25.64
N ARG A 340 25.51 8.67 26.29
CA ARG A 340 25.61 9.54 27.48
C ARG A 340 25.16 10.98 27.24
N SER A 341 25.44 11.54 26.07
CA SER A 341 25.01 12.90 25.72
C SER A 341 23.48 13.00 25.51
N LEU A 342 22.81 11.87 25.27
CA LEU A 342 21.36 11.77 25.05
C LEU A 342 20.61 11.32 26.32
N GLN A 343 21.27 11.14 27.45
CA GLN A 343 20.66 10.66 28.68
C GLN A 343 19.62 11.66 29.21
N GLY A 344 18.40 11.21 29.50
CA GLY A 344 17.30 12.07 29.94
C GLY A 344 16.48 12.75 28.81
N ALA A 345 16.70 12.34 27.56
CA ALA A 345 16.00 12.87 26.41
C ALA A 345 14.52 12.42 26.33
N THR A 346 13.69 13.23 25.65
CA THR A 346 12.27 12.93 25.38
C THR A 346 12.10 11.85 24.32
N ALA A 347 10.87 11.32 24.13
CA ALA A 347 10.56 10.14 23.33
C ALA A 347 11.26 10.01 21.95
N PRO A 348 11.43 11.04 21.11
CA PRO A 348 12.15 10.91 19.84
C PRO A 348 13.66 10.65 20.03
N ALA A 349 14.28 11.28 21.01
CA ALA A 349 15.70 11.08 21.33
C ALA A 349 15.92 9.78 22.12
N LEU A 350 14.88 9.18 22.71
CA LEU A 350 14.94 7.90 23.39
C LEU A 350 15.28 6.76 22.43
N GLU A 351 14.75 6.77 21.21
CA GLU A 351 15.07 5.80 20.17
C GLU A 351 16.55 5.88 19.77
N GLN A 352 17.09 7.09 19.60
CA GLN A 352 18.49 7.32 19.29
C GLN A 352 19.40 6.92 20.47
N TYR A 353 19.01 7.27 21.69
CA TYR A 353 19.69 6.85 22.91
C TYR A 353 19.82 5.32 22.96
N ALA A 354 18.72 4.60 22.76
CA ALA A 354 18.69 3.16 22.76
C ALA A 354 19.54 2.55 21.64
N TRP A 355 19.55 3.15 20.45
CA TRP A 355 20.37 2.70 19.34
C TRP A 355 21.86 2.83 19.64
N HIS A 356 22.33 4.00 20.08
CA HIS A 356 23.73 4.19 20.44
C HIS A 356 24.13 3.32 21.62
N LEU A 357 23.25 3.14 22.59
CA LEU A 357 23.51 2.27 23.71
C LEU A 357 23.66 0.81 23.26
N ALA A 358 22.81 0.32 22.36
CA ALA A 358 22.93 -1.01 21.76
C ALA A 358 24.22 -1.17 20.95
N ALA A 359 24.57 -0.18 20.13
CA ALA A 359 25.79 -0.18 19.31
C ALA A 359 27.06 -0.06 20.16
N SER A 360 26.98 0.47 21.38
CA SER A 360 28.09 0.48 22.34
C SER A 360 28.37 -0.90 22.92
N GLY A 361 27.54 -1.91 22.65
CA GLY A 361 27.66 -3.25 23.21
C GLY A 361 27.27 -3.30 24.69
N ALA A 362 26.39 -2.41 25.14
CA ALA A 362 25.84 -2.46 26.49
C ALA A 362 25.15 -3.79 26.72
N GLU A 363 25.33 -4.32 27.92
CA GLU A 363 24.64 -5.54 28.35
C GLU A 363 23.13 -5.30 28.43
N PRO A 364 22.30 -6.35 28.37
CA PRO A 364 20.87 -6.24 28.59
C PRO A 364 20.56 -5.49 29.89
N ASP A 365 19.66 -4.48 29.77
CA ASP A 365 19.23 -3.61 30.86
C ASP A 365 17.71 -3.52 30.88
N GLU A 366 17.09 -4.18 31.87
CA GLU A 366 15.64 -4.23 31.98
C GLU A 366 15.00 -2.85 32.26
N HIS A 367 15.73 -1.94 32.90
CA HIS A 367 15.23 -0.57 33.08
C HIS A 367 15.08 0.16 31.73
N VAL A 368 16.09 0.07 30.87
CA VAL A 368 16.03 0.63 29.49
C VAL A 368 14.95 -0.08 28.67
N ALA A 369 14.87 -1.40 28.77
CA ALA A 369 13.86 -2.18 28.07
C ALA A 369 12.42 -1.78 28.48
N SER A 370 12.18 -1.58 29.78
CA SER A 370 10.87 -1.16 30.29
C SER A 370 10.52 0.28 29.90
N LEU A 371 11.49 1.19 29.85
CA LEU A 371 11.26 2.55 29.35
C LEU A 371 10.82 2.56 27.89
N LEU A 372 11.48 1.76 27.04
CA LEU A 372 11.15 1.61 25.64
C LEU A 372 9.78 0.93 25.45
N GLU A 373 9.48 -0.09 26.24
CA GLU A 373 8.19 -0.79 26.22
C GLU A 373 7.03 0.16 26.60
N ASN A 374 7.20 0.97 27.65
CA ASN A 374 6.20 1.94 28.06
C ASN A 374 5.97 3.04 27.00
N ALA A 375 7.04 3.49 26.37
CA ALA A 375 6.93 4.41 25.24
C ALA A 375 6.22 3.78 24.03
N ALA A 376 6.49 2.50 23.76
CA ALA A 376 5.83 1.73 22.71
C ALA A 376 4.33 1.51 23.01
N ALA A 377 3.97 1.23 24.26
CA ALA A 377 2.59 0.99 24.68
C ALA A 377 1.73 2.26 24.57
N GLY A 378 2.28 3.45 24.77
CA GLY A 378 1.60 4.73 24.56
C GLY A 378 1.49 5.18 23.11
N ALA A 379 2.22 4.54 22.19
CA ALA A 379 2.20 4.90 20.78
C ALA A 379 0.89 4.57 20.01
N PRO A 380 0.14 3.48 20.32
CA PRO A 380 -1.13 3.19 19.65
C PRO A 380 -2.20 4.26 19.81
N ASP A 381 -2.25 4.93 20.94
CA ASP A 381 -3.19 6.04 21.19
C ASP A 381 -2.94 7.24 20.25
N THR A 382 -1.73 7.31 19.69
CA THR A 382 -1.30 8.32 18.73
C THR A 382 -1.14 7.77 17.31
N LEU A 383 -1.58 6.52 17.04
CA LEU A 383 -1.53 5.82 15.74
C LEU A 383 -0.11 5.61 15.17
N ALA A 384 0.88 5.53 16.04
CA ALA A 384 2.29 5.36 15.68
C ALA A 384 2.74 3.89 15.67
N TYR A 385 2.02 3.01 14.98
CA TYR A 385 2.36 1.58 14.91
C TYR A 385 3.80 1.28 14.43
N PRO A 386 4.35 1.96 13.41
CA PRO A 386 5.74 1.73 13.03
C PRO A 386 6.74 2.09 14.13
N LEU A 387 6.49 3.18 14.86
CA LEU A 387 7.33 3.56 16.00
C LEU A 387 7.19 2.55 17.14
N ALA A 388 5.96 2.12 17.45
CA ALA A 388 5.72 1.10 18.47
C ALA A 388 6.48 -0.20 18.16
N SER A 389 6.45 -0.66 16.90
CA SER A 389 7.20 -1.85 16.47
C SER A 389 8.69 -1.72 16.78
N ARG A 390 9.31 -0.61 16.34
CA ARG A 390 10.75 -0.36 16.60
C ARG A 390 11.10 -0.27 18.07
N LEU A 391 10.27 0.43 18.84
CA LEU A 391 10.50 0.57 20.29
C LEU A 391 10.39 -0.78 21.01
N TYR A 392 9.42 -1.62 20.65
CA TYR A 392 9.32 -2.98 21.17
C TYR A 392 10.50 -3.85 20.74
N GLU A 393 10.99 -3.76 19.50
CA GLU A 393 12.20 -4.47 19.05
C GLU A 393 13.45 -4.01 19.81
N ARG A 394 13.59 -2.69 20.02
CA ARG A 394 14.68 -2.14 20.84
C ARG A 394 14.58 -2.61 22.30
N ALA A 395 13.38 -2.60 22.87
CA ALA A 395 13.14 -3.16 24.21
C ALA A 395 13.55 -4.62 24.28
N ALA A 396 13.17 -5.43 23.29
CA ALA A 396 13.56 -6.83 23.19
C ALA A 396 15.10 -7.02 23.10
N ARG A 397 15.82 -6.08 22.46
CA ARG A 397 17.29 -6.13 22.36
C ARG A 397 17.98 -5.94 23.71
N PHE A 398 17.40 -5.08 24.58
CA PHE A 398 17.91 -4.89 25.96
C PHE A 398 17.36 -5.91 26.95
N THR A 399 16.53 -6.84 26.52
CA THR A 399 15.98 -7.92 27.35
C THR A 399 16.87 -9.15 27.25
N PRO A 400 17.26 -9.79 28.38
CA PRO A 400 17.90 -11.12 28.35
C PRO A 400 17.05 -12.10 27.53
N ALA A 401 17.71 -13.17 27.04
CA ALA A 401 16.98 -14.25 26.37
C ALA A 401 15.91 -14.85 27.31
N GLY A 402 14.81 -15.35 26.74
CA GLY A 402 13.71 -15.98 27.46
C GLY A 402 12.36 -15.31 27.22
N GLN A 403 11.40 -15.69 28.04
CA GLN A 403 9.97 -15.40 27.87
C GLN A 403 9.66 -13.90 27.65
N ARG A 404 10.22 -13.01 28.46
CA ARG A 404 9.94 -11.57 28.38
C ARG A 404 10.36 -10.95 27.03
N LYS A 405 11.46 -11.46 26.47
CA LYS A 405 11.93 -11.05 25.14
C LYS A 405 10.96 -11.49 24.05
N ALA A 406 10.43 -12.71 24.14
CA ALA A 406 9.43 -13.21 23.22
C ALA A 406 8.14 -12.36 23.24
N GLU A 407 7.67 -11.97 24.42
CA GLU A 407 6.49 -11.13 24.58
C GLU A 407 6.69 -9.74 23.94
N ARG A 408 7.84 -9.11 24.14
CA ARG A 408 8.17 -7.82 23.52
C ARG A 408 8.26 -7.92 22.01
N LEU A 409 8.87 -8.99 21.48
CA LEU A 409 8.91 -9.24 20.03
C LEU A 409 7.52 -9.54 19.46
N LEU A 410 6.66 -10.24 20.19
CA LEU A 410 5.27 -10.45 19.78
C LEU A 410 4.51 -9.11 19.69
N CYS A 411 4.70 -8.21 20.65
CA CYS A 411 4.13 -6.86 20.58
C CYS A 411 4.69 -6.07 19.40
N ALA A 412 5.99 -6.18 19.12
CA ALA A 412 6.61 -5.57 17.95
C ALA A 412 5.98 -6.08 16.64
N ALA A 413 5.80 -7.40 16.52
CA ALA A 413 5.19 -8.02 15.34
C ALA A 413 3.73 -7.58 15.14
N ARG A 414 2.94 -7.46 16.21
CA ARG A 414 1.56 -6.94 16.16
C ARG A 414 1.55 -5.49 15.66
N ALA A 415 2.45 -4.67 16.15
CA ALA A 415 2.59 -3.29 15.72
C ALA A 415 3.04 -3.18 14.24
N SER A 416 4.01 -4.00 13.81
CA SER A 416 4.47 -4.06 12.42
C SER A 416 3.36 -4.51 11.47
N GLN A 417 2.56 -5.52 11.85
CA GLN A 417 1.40 -5.98 11.11
C GLN A 417 0.34 -4.88 10.96
N ALA A 418 0.06 -4.15 12.03
CA ALA A 418 -0.89 -3.03 12.00
C ALA A 418 -0.37 -1.89 11.11
N ALA A 419 0.93 -1.65 11.10
CA ALA A 419 1.61 -0.71 10.19
C ALA A 419 1.59 -1.15 8.71
N GLY A 420 1.15 -2.38 8.41
CA GLY A 420 1.11 -2.91 7.05
C GLY A 420 2.41 -3.55 6.56
N SER A 421 3.41 -3.75 7.43
CA SER A 421 4.71 -4.37 7.10
C SER A 421 4.67 -5.87 7.39
N LEU A 422 4.03 -6.67 6.51
CA LEU A 422 3.82 -8.11 6.77
C LEU A 422 5.12 -8.92 6.82
N ASP A 423 6.11 -8.58 5.99
CA ASP A 423 7.39 -9.31 5.94
C ASP A 423 8.23 -9.05 7.21
N GLU A 424 8.25 -7.81 7.65
CA GLU A 424 8.91 -7.42 8.88
C GLU A 424 8.25 -8.09 10.11
N ALA A 425 6.91 -8.06 10.18
CA ALA A 425 6.16 -8.73 11.23
C ALA A 425 6.49 -10.24 11.30
N ALA A 426 6.56 -10.91 10.15
CA ALA A 426 6.90 -12.33 10.09
C ALA A 426 8.33 -12.61 10.58
N ALA A 427 9.31 -11.81 10.16
CA ALA A 427 10.69 -11.94 10.60
C ALA A 427 10.82 -11.70 12.13
N ILE A 428 10.04 -10.76 12.67
CA ILE A 428 10.00 -10.53 14.12
C ILE A 428 9.41 -11.74 14.86
N LEU A 429 8.33 -12.36 14.31
CA LEU A 429 7.72 -13.56 14.91
C LEU A 429 8.67 -14.76 14.92
N ASP A 430 9.47 -14.94 13.87
CA ASP A 430 10.47 -16.02 13.84
C ASP A 430 11.48 -15.85 14.98
N ARG A 431 11.95 -14.63 15.22
CA ARG A 431 12.83 -14.31 16.37
C ARG A 431 12.12 -14.46 17.72
N ALA A 432 10.83 -14.09 17.79
CA ALA A 432 10.05 -14.24 19.02
C ALA A 432 9.92 -15.72 19.43
N LEU A 433 9.71 -16.60 18.46
CA LEU A 433 9.56 -18.04 18.67
C LEU A 433 10.82 -18.69 19.27
N GLU A 434 12.02 -18.20 18.90
CA GLU A 434 13.30 -18.66 19.47
C GLU A 434 13.39 -18.46 20.98
N HIS A 435 12.65 -17.48 21.52
CA HIS A 435 12.71 -17.09 22.94
C HIS A 435 11.46 -17.45 23.74
N ALA A 436 10.40 -17.94 23.06
CA ALA A 436 9.12 -18.25 23.69
C ALA A 436 9.21 -19.56 24.50
N GLU A 437 9.17 -19.45 25.83
CA GLU A 437 9.22 -20.59 26.77
C GLU A 437 7.81 -21.07 27.13
N GLN A 438 6.87 -20.13 27.31
CA GLN A 438 5.49 -20.44 27.65
C GLN A 438 4.70 -20.88 26.43
N LEU A 439 3.90 -21.94 26.60
CA LEU A 439 3.08 -22.49 25.51
C LEU A 439 2.06 -21.45 24.99
N GLY A 440 1.42 -20.67 25.86
CA GLY A 440 0.49 -19.61 25.48
C GLY A 440 1.12 -18.60 24.52
N THR A 441 2.30 -18.08 24.83
CA THR A 441 3.03 -17.14 23.93
C THR A 441 3.40 -17.79 22.60
N ARG A 442 3.79 -19.07 22.59
CA ARG A 442 4.08 -19.81 21.34
C ARG A 442 2.83 -19.94 20.47
N LEU A 443 1.69 -20.18 21.09
CA LEU A 443 0.40 -20.27 20.41
C LEU A 443 -0.04 -18.92 19.85
N ASP A 444 0.12 -17.83 20.61
CA ASP A 444 -0.13 -16.45 20.14
C ASP A 444 0.74 -16.09 18.93
N ILE A 445 2.04 -16.46 18.99
CA ILE A 445 2.97 -16.25 17.86
C ILE A 445 2.51 -17.04 16.64
N ARG A 446 2.14 -18.32 16.80
CA ARG A 446 1.64 -19.16 15.70
C ARG A 446 0.36 -18.59 15.10
N GLN A 447 -0.58 -18.13 15.93
CA GLN A 447 -1.82 -17.53 15.47
C GLN A 447 -1.57 -16.28 14.61
N LEU A 448 -0.72 -15.36 15.09
CA LEU A 448 -0.38 -14.16 14.33
C LEU A 448 0.35 -14.52 13.04
N ARG A 449 1.26 -15.50 13.06
CA ARG A 449 1.95 -15.99 11.86
C ARG A 449 0.96 -16.51 10.82
N CYS A 450 0.02 -17.35 11.25
CA CYS A 450 -1.02 -17.87 10.35
C CYS A 450 -1.87 -16.75 9.75
N TYR A 451 -2.19 -15.72 10.52
CA TYR A 451 -2.88 -14.56 9.98
C TYR A 451 -2.06 -13.84 8.88
N LEU A 452 -0.75 -13.65 9.09
CA LEU A 452 0.13 -13.06 8.07
C LEU A 452 0.21 -13.92 6.81
N ASP A 453 0.30 -15.25 6.96
CA ASP A 453 0.36 -16.20 5.85
C ASP A 453 -0.94 -16.14 5.01
N VAL A 454 -2.10 -16.02 5.64
CA VAL A 454 -3.38 -15.77 4.93
C VAL A 454 -3.32 -14.49 4.13
N GLN A 455 -2.87 -13.39 4.74
CA GLN A 455 -2.79 -12.09 4.05
C GLN A 455 -1.84 -12.13 2.83
N ARG A 456 -0.80 -12.95 2.89
CA ARG A 456 0.14 -13.20 1.78
C ARG A 456 -0.37 -14.18 0.73
N GLY A 457 -1.61 -14.66 0.86
CA GLY A 457 -2.19 -15.62 -0.07
C GLY A 457 -1.77 -17.07 0.15
N GLN A 458 -1.50 -17.48 1.39
CA GLN A 458 -1.16 -18.86 1.77
C GLN A 458 -2.21 -19.46 2.73
N PRO A 459 -3.49 -19.49 2.38
CA PRO A 459 -4.56 -19.91 3.29
C PRO A 459 -4.47 -21.40 3.67
N THR A 460 -4.11 -22.28 2.75
CA THR A 460 -4.00 -23.72 3.02
C THR A 460 -2.95 -24.02 4.07
N ARG A 461 -1.77 -23.45 3.93
CA ARG A 461 -0.67 -23.58 4.93
C ARG A 461 -1.11 -23.08 6.31
N SER A 462 -1.74 -21.90 6.33
CA SER A 462 -2.24 -21.31 7.57
C SER A 462 -3.23 -22.23 8.27
N ARG A 463 -4.18 -22.80 7.53
CA ARG A 463 -5.19 -23.73 8.05
C ARG A 463 -4.57 -24.97 8.68
N GLU A 464 -3.58 -25.57 8.03
CA GLU A 464 -2.88 -26.76 8.55
C GLU A 464 -2.14 -26.46 9.85
N LEU A 465 -1.42 -25.34 9.90
CA LEU A 465 -0.69 -24.91 11.10
C LEU A 465 -1.63 -24.60 12.28
N LEU A 466 -2.75 -23.93 12.03
CA LEU A 466 -3.74 -23.65 13.07
C LEU A 466 -4.39 -24.95 13.59
N ARG A 467 -4.78 -25.86 12.70
CA ARG A 467 -5.36 -27.16 13.11
C ARG A 467 -4.42 -27.95 14.01
N ALA A 468 -3.14 -28.00 13.69
CA ALA A 468 -2.15 -28.68 14.52
C ALA A 468 -1.96 -28.02 15.91
N ALA A 469 -2.33 -26.74 16.08
CA ALA A 469 -2.17 -26.00 17.31
C ALA A 469 -3.43 -25.99 18.21
N VAL A 470 -4.61 -26.25 17.66
CA VAL A 470 -5.89 -26.14 18.39
C VAL A 470 -5.93 -27.07 19.63
N ASP A 471 -5.54 -28.33 19.48
CA ASP A 471 -5.57 -29.30 20.59
C ASP A 471 -4.62 -28.92 21.75
N GLU A 472 -3.51 -28.25 21.43
CA GLU A 472 -2.60 -27.71 22.43
C GLU A 472 -3.19 -26.45 23.08
N ALA A 473 -3.81 -25.60 22.28
CA ALA A 473 -4.42 -24.35 22.74
C ALA A 473 -5.59 -24.61 23.68
N GLU A 474 -6.46 -25.59 23.37
CA GLU A 474 -7.63 -25.92 24.19
C GLU A 474 -7.25 -26.31 25.63
N LYS A 475 -6.11 -27.00 25.82
CA LYS A 475 -5.62 -27.40 27.14
C LYS A 475 -5.07 -26.26 27.98
N VAL A 476 -4.63 -25.19 27.34
CA VAL A 476 -3.98 -24.03 27.99
C VAL A 476 -4.97 -22.88 28.17
N ASP A 477 -5.67 -22.53 27.08
CA ASP A 477 -6.64 -21.44 27.02
C ASP A 477 -7.73 -21.76 25.96
N PRO A 478 -8.92 -22.22 26.41
CA PRO A 478 -10.02 -22.50 25.51
C PRO A 478 -10.49 -21.29 24.66
N ALA A 479 -10.31 -20.08 25.20
CA ALA A 479 -10.65 -18.87 24.44
C ALA A 479 -9.70 -18.67 23.25
N LEU A 480 -8.41 -18.90 23.43
CA LEU A 480 -7.42 -18.87 22.35
C LEU A 480 -7.72 -19.96 21.31
N ALA A 481 -8.06 -21.19 21.75
CA ALA A 481 -8.48 -22.25 20.85
C ALA A 481 -9.72 -21.88 20.02
N ALA A 482 -10.72 -21.25 20.66
CA ALA A 482 -11.90 -20.73 19.97
C ALA A 482 -11.55 -19.71 18.90
N VAL A 483 -10.63 -18.77 19.18
CA VAL A 483 -10.16 -17.78 18.20
C VAL A 483 -9.39 -18.44 17.07
N MET A 484 -8.56 -19.45 17.35
CA MET A 484 -7.84 -20.22 16.34
C MET A 484 -8.80 -20.98 15.41
N LEU A 485 -9.83 -21.64 15.96
CA LEU A 485 -10.89 -22.28 15.18
C LEU A 485 -11.68 -21.27 14.33
N GLY A 486 -11.90 -20.06 14.87
CA GLY A 486 -12.41 -18.94 14.10
C GLY A 486 -11.51 -18.58 12.91
N GLY A 487 -10.21 -18.51 13.13
CA GLY A 487 -9.21 -18.30 12.07
C GLY A 487 -9.24 -19.39 10.99
N ILE A 488 -9.40 -20.66 11.39
CA ILE A 488 -9.58 -21.80 10.48
C ILE A 488 -10.86 -21.63 9.65
N ALA A 489 -11.98 -21.32 10.28
CA ALA A 489 -13.26 -21.11 9.59
C ALA A 489 -13.18 -19.94 8.57
N LEU A 490 -12.47 -18.87 8.92
CA LEU A 490 -12.23 -17.74 7.99
C LEU A 490 -11.41 -18.18 6.77
N THR A 491 -10.39 -19.00 6.98
CA THR A 491 -9.56 -19.55 5.90
C THR A 491 -10.36 -20.48 5.00
N GLU A 492 -11.21 -21.32 5.60
CA GLU A 492 -12.12 -22.22 4.88
C GLU A 492 -13.14 -21.44 4.05
N LEU A 493 -13.66 -20.32 4.57
CA LEU A 493 -14.49 -19.41 3.79
C LEU A 493 -13.72 -18.77 2.63
N ALA A 494 -12.46 -18.39 2.83
CA ALA A 494 -11.63 -17.76 1.79
C ALA A 494 -11.37 -18.73 0.62
N VAL A 495 -11.08 -19.99 0.90
CA VAL A 495 -10.95 -21.04 -0.13
C VAL A 495 -12.29 -21.54 -0.66
N GLY A 496 -13.41 -21.12 -0.07
CA GLY A 496 -14.77 -21.43 -0.52
C GLY A 496 -15.40 -22.64 0.14
N ASP A 497 -14.72 -23.34 1.05
CA ASP A 497 -15.26 -24.55 1.73
C ASP A 497 -16.20 -24.18 2.88
N LEU A 498 -17.45 -23.92 2.54
CA LEU A 498 -18.48 -23.56 3.51
C LEU A 498 -18.83 -24.74 4.45
N THR A 499 -18.71 -25.97 3.97
CA THR A 499 -19.01 -27.16 4.78
C THR A 499 -18.03 -27.30 5.92
N ALA A 500 -16.74 -27.16 5.65
CA ALA A 500 -15.71 -27.17 6.68
C ALA A 500 -15.87 -25.97 7.64
N ALA A 501 -16.12 -24.77 7.09
CA ALA A 501 -16.29 -23.55 7.89
C ALA A 501 -17.46 -23.63 8.90
N ARG A 502 -18.53 -24.36 8.55
CA ARG A 502 -19.63 -24.65 9.48
C ARG A 502 -19.19 -25.44 10.70
N GLY A 503 -18.38 -26.49 10.47
CA GLY A 503 -17.84 -27.31 11.55
C GLY A 503 -16.90 -26.51 12.45
N SER A 504 -15.92 -25.85 11.85
CA SER A 504 -14.92 -25.07 12.59
C SER A 504 -15.53 -23.90 13.36
N SER A 505 -16.51 -23.19 12.78
CA SER A 505 -17.19 -22.09 13.47
C SER A 505 -18.14 -22.54 14.58
N ALA A 506 -18.76 -23.74 14.48
CA ALA A 506 -19.56 -24.31 15.54
C ALA A 506 -18.69 -24.71 16.73
N ALA A 507 -17.60 -25.44 16.48
CA ALA A 507 -16.65 -25.81 17.53
C ALA A 507 -16.04 -24.57 18.23
N ALA A 508 -15.73 -23.51 17.46
CA ALA A 508 -15.28 -22.25 18.03
C ALA A 508 -16.31 -21.62 19.00
N MET A 509 -17.58 -21.67 18.66
CA MET A 509 -18.65 -21.17 19.54
C MET A 509 -18.78 -22.02 20.81
N GLU A 510 -18.77 -23.35 20.69
CA GLU A 510 -18.86 -24.28 21.82
C GLU A 510 -17.72 -24.04 22.83
N LEU A 511 -16.49 -23.85 22.35
CA LEU A 511 -15.33 -23.51 23.19
C LEU A 511 -15.47 -22.13 23.84
N ALA A 512 -15.92 -21.12 23.12
CA ALA A 512 -16.14 -19.78 23.67
C ALA A 512 -17.21 -19.79 24.77
N ASP A 513 -18.29 -20.51 24.58
CA ASP A 513 -19.38 -20.68 25.55
C ASP A 513 -18.90 -21.45 26.79
N SER A 514 -18.11 -22.51 26.62
CA SER A 514 -17.52 -23.27 27.72
C SER A 514 -16.55 -22.43 28.57
N ALA A 515 -15.84 -21.50 27.93
CA ALA A 515 -14.95 -20.55 28.61
C ALA A 515 -15.69 -19.39 29.25
N HIS A 516 -17.02 -19.29 29.14
CA HIS A 516 -17.86 -18.17 29.60
C HIS A 516 -17.40 -16.82 29.05
N GLN A 517 -16.86 -16.80 27.81
CA GLN A 517 -16.34 -15.61 27.17
C GLN A 517 -17.15 -15.26 25.91
N THR A 518 -17.58 -14.01 25.84
CA THR A 518 -18.23 -13.48 24.64
C THR A 518 -17.16 -12.98 23.67
N LEU A 519 -16.66 -13.88 22.81
CA LEU A 519 -15.63 -13.56 21.84
C LEU A 519 -16.25 -12.99 20.55
N LEU A 520 -16.24 -11.67 20.41
CA LEU A 520 -16.84 -10.95 19.28
C LEU A 520 -16.38 -11.48 17.91
N PRO A 521 -15.07 -11.73 17.65
CA PRO A 521 -14.63 -12.30 16.37
C PRO A 521 -15.25 -13.65 16.06
N VAL A 522 -15.35 -14.54 17.05
CA VAL A 522 -15.92 -15.89 16.89
C VAL A 522 -17.40 -15.81 16.55
N ARG A 523 -18.15 -14.99 17.29
CA ARG A 523 -19.59 -14.77 17.06
C ARG A 523 -19.88 -14.18 15.70
N LEU A 524 -19.09 -13.18 15.28
CA LEU A 524 -19.25 -12.50 14.00
C LEU A 524 -18.98 -13.46 12.83
N LEU A 525 -17.93 -14.27 12.95
CA LEU A 525 -17.61 -15.26 11.94
C LEU A 525 -18.69 -16.38 11.88
N ARG A 526 -19.18 -16.83 13.04
CA ARG A 526 -20.30 -17.78 13.09
C ARG A 526 -21.54 -17.20 12.40
N THR A 527 -21.82 -15.93 12.63
CA THR A 527 -22.91 -15.19 11.96
C THR A 527 -22.75 -15.25 10.44
N LEU A 528 -21.58 -14.94 9.93
CA LEU A 528 -21.29 -14.97 8.49
C LEU A 528 -21.49 -16.39 7.91
N VAL A 529 -20.97 -17.41 8.60
CA VAL A 529 -21.09 -18.79 8.18
C VAL A 529 -22.56 -19.25 8.16
N LEU A 530 -23.37 -18.87 9.13
CA LEU A 530 -24.81 -19.17 9.17
C LEU A 530 -25.56 -18.50 8.03
N LEU A 531 -25.29 -17.21 7.77
CA LEU A 531 -25.92 -16.44 6.69
C LEU A 531 -25.58 -17.02 5.30
N LEU A 532 -24.33 -17.39 5.08
CA LEU A 532 -23.88 -17.99 3.82
C LEU A 532 -24.31 -19.46 3.70
N GLY A 533 -24.39 -20.15 4.82
CA GLY A 533 -24.70 -21.56 4.90
C GLY A 533 -26.18 -21.91 4.97
N GLY A 534 -27.06 -20.91 5.05
CA GLY A 534 -28.52 -21.06 4.92
C GLY A 534 -29.29 -21.24 6.19
N ASP A 535 -28.71 -20.97 7.33
CA ASP A 535 -29.50 -20.74 8.55
C ASP A 535 -29.59 -19.22 8.76
N ALA A 536 -30.24 -18.57 7.78
CA ALA A 536 -30.26 -17.11 7.74
C ALA A 536 -31.02 -16.48 8.91
N ASP A 537 -31.99 -17.16 9.51
CA ASP A 537 -32.74 -16.65 10.65
C ASP A 537 -31.86 -16.64 11.91
N ALA A 538 -31.14 -17.74 12.19
CA ALA A 538 -30.15 -17.79 13.26
C ALA A 538 -29.01 -16.76 13.04
N GLY A 539 -28.50 -16.66 11.80
CA GLY A 539 -27.50 -15.69 11.43
C GLY A 539 -27.96 -14.24 11.66
N ARG A 540 -29.19 -13.88 11.26
CA ARG A 540 -29.75 -12.53 11.52
C ARG A 540 -30.01 -12.27 12.99
N SER A 541 -30.40 -13.28 13.77
CA SER A 541 -30.55 -13.13 15.19
C SER A 541 -29.24 -12.72 15.86
N LEU A 542 -28.17 -13.44 15.54
CA LEU A 542 -26.82 -13.12 16.02
C LEU A 542 -26.34 -11.74 15.51
N LEU A 543 -26.62 -11.39 14.24
CA LEU A 543 -26.23 -10.10 13.67
C LEU A 543 -26.86 -8.92 14.42
N ARG A 544 -28.16 -9.05 14.80
CA ARG A 544 -28.86 -8.04 15.60
C ARG A 544 -28.27 -7.87 17.01
N GLU A 545 -27.83 -8.97 17.63
CA GLU A 545 -27.15 -8.91 18.93
C GLU A 545 -25.79 -8.22 18.84
N LEU A 546 -25.12 -8.31 17.68
CA LEU A 546 -23.81 -7.72 17.43
C LEU A 546 -23.86 -6.27 16.94
N ALA A 547 -25.04 -5.71 16.69
CA ALA A 547 -25.20 -4.36 16.16
C ALA A 547 -24.55 -3.28 17.07
N GLY A 548 -24.68 -3.40 18.40
CA GLY A 548 -24.06 -2.50 19.36
C GLY A 548 -22.52 -2.53 19.31
N PRO A 549 -21.91 -3.71 19.50
CA PRO A 549 -20.45 -3.87 19.38
C PRO A 549 -19.87 -3.42 18.03
N LEU A 550 -20.57 -3.67 16.92
CA LEU A 550 -20.13 -3.23 15.58
C LEU A 550 -20.20 -1.71 15.37
N ALA A 551 -21.08 -1.03 16.11
CA ALA A 551 -21.19 0.43 16.05
C ALA A 551 -20.06 1.15 16.80
N SER A 552 -19.39 0.48 17.76
CA SER A 552 -18.28 1.02 18.56
C SER A 552 -16.99 0.24 18.25
N PRO A 553 -16.19 0.68 17.29
CA PRO A 553 -14.97 -0.03 16.94
C PRO A 553 -13.98 -0.02 18.11
N ASP A 554 -13.58 -1.20 18.56
CA ASP A 554 -12.46 -1.38 19.49
C ASP A 554 -11.15 -1.38 18.70
N PRO A 555 -10.28 -0.37 18.86
CA PRO A 555 -8.99 -0.32 18.17
C PRO A 555 -8.02 -1.43 18.59
N ALA A 556 -8.31 -2.15 19.66
CA ALA A 556 -7.47 -3.25 20.16
C ALA A 556 -7.59 -4.55 19.36
N PHE A 557 -8.56 -4.67 18.44
CA PHE A 557 -8.72 -5.88 17.64
C PHE A 557 -7.95 -5.81 16.32
N PRO A 558 -6.99 -6.73 16.07
CA PRO A 558 -6.16 -6.75 14.86
C PRO A 558 -6.92 -7.19 13.59
N TYR A 559 -8.18 -7.63 13.71
CA TYR A 559 -9.00 -8.07 12.59
C TYR A 559 -9.94 -6.96 12.12
N PRO A 560 -10.19 -6.86 10.81
CA PRO A 560 -11.16 -5.91 10.27
C PRO A 560 -12.60 -6.38 10.57
N LEU A 561 -13.00 -6.41 11.81
CA LEU A 561 -14.34 -6.88 12.25
C LEU A 561 -15.46 -6.16 11.50
N SER A 562 -15.27 -4.86 11.23
CA SER A 562 -16.22 -4.09 10.41
C SER A 562 -16.33 -4.64 8.98
N GLY A 563 -15.23 -5.17 8.40
CA GLY A 563 -15.25 -5.81 7.09
C GLY A 563 -16.08 -7.09 7.09
N VAL A 564 -15.87 -7.96 8.11
CA VAL A 564 -16.69 -9.18 8.29
C VAL A 564 -18.13 -8.83 8.60
N GLY A 565 -18.38 -7.78 9.41
CA GLY A 565 -19.72 -7.26 9.68
C GLY A 565 -20.42 -6.78 8.41
N GLY A 566 -19.71 -6.07 7.54
CA GLY A 566 -20.20 -5.65 6.23
C GLY A 566 -20.56 -6.83 5.33
N LEU A 567 -19.75 -7.91 5.35
CA LEU A 567 -20.07 -9.16 4.66
C LEU A 567 -21.30 -9.85 5.25
N CYS A 568 -21.51 -9.82 6.58
CA CYS A 568 -22.72 -10.34 7.22
C CYS A 568 -23.98 -9.58 6.74
N HIS A 569 -23.97 -8.26 6.75
CA HIS A 569 -25.08 -7.45 6.23
C HIS A 569 -25.31 -7.67 4.73
N LEU A 570 -24.23 -7.77 3.92
CA LEU A 570 -24.35 -8.12 2.50
C LEU A 570 -24.97 -9.50 2.30
N ALA A 571 -24.57 -10.52 3.06
CA ALA A 571 -25.14 -11.87 3.01
C ALA A 571 -26.61 -11.92 3.50
N ALA A 572 -26.99 -10.99 4.38
CA ALA A 572 -28.37 -10.79 4.83
C ALA A 572 -29.20 -9.92 3.87
N GLU A 573 -28.61 -9.43 2.78
CA GLU A 573 -29.20 -8.47 1.82
C GLU A 573 -29.60 -7.14 2.46
N GLU A 574 -28.91 -6.72 3.52
CA GLU A 574 -29.07 -5.44 4.24
C GLU A 574 -28.04 -4.42 3.70
N LEU A 575 -28.30 -3.90 2.48
CA LEU A 575 -27.32 -3.13 1.71
C LEU A 575 -26.99 -1.76 2.30
N ASP A 576 -27.96 -1.11 2.97
CA ASP A 576 -27.77 0.22 3.56
C ASP A 576 -26.97 0.10 4.86
N GLU A 577 -27.25 -0.91 5.68
CA GLU A 577 -26.51 -1.23 6.89
C GLU A 577 -25.06 -1.62 6.54
N ALA A 578 -24.86 -2.48 5.52
CA ALA A 578 -23.54 -2.84 5.02
C ALA A 578 -22.76 -1.60 4.58
N HIS A 579 -23.39 -0.74 3.77
CA HIS A 579 -22.76 0.51 3.31
C HIS A 579 -22.39 1.41 4.49
N GLY A 580 -23.33 1.67 5.41
CA GLY A 580 -23.11 2.55 6.54
C GLY A 580 -21.99 2.08 7.47
N LEU A 581 -21.89 0.78 7.73
CA LEU A 581 -20.82 0.19 8.54
C LEU A 581 -19.45 0.31 7.83
N LEU A 582 -19.39 -0.11 6.57
CA LEU A 582 -18.15 -0.14 5.81
C LEU A 582 -17.61 1.26 5.49
N ASP A 583 -18.48 2.21 5.16
CA ASP A 583 -18.09 3.60 4.88
C ASP A 583 -17.52 4.29 6.12
N ARG A 584 -18.15 4.11 7.29
CA ARG A 584 -17.59 4.59 8.56
C ARG A 584 -16.26 3.93 8.90
N ALA A 585 -16.16 2.61 8.72
CA ALA A 585 -14.91 1.89 8.98
C ALA A 585 -13.79 2.33 8.04
N ALA A 586 -14.06 2.50 6.74
CA ALA A 586 -13.11 3.02 5.78
C ALA A 586 -12.69 4.46 6.06
N TYR A 587 -13.64 5.27 6.54
CA TYR A 587 -13.34 6.63 7.02
C TYR A 587 -12.37 6.60 8.19
N THR A 588 -12.65 5.78 9.21
CA THR A 588 -11.80 5.63 10.40
C THR A 588 -10.43 5.06 10.03
N ALA A 589 -10.40 4.02 9.17
CA ALA A 589 -9.14 3.43 8.70
C ALA A 589 -8.26 4.45 7.97
N ARG A 590 -8.84 5.30 7.11
CA ARG A 590 -8.11 6.41 6.48
C ARG A 590 -7.64 7.43 7.50
N ALA A 591 -8.50 7.78 8.45
CA ALA A 591 -8.19 8.74 9.50
C ALA A 591 -7.08 8.24 10.44
N SER A 592 -7.00 6.94 10.67
CA SER A 592 -6.01 6.29 11.53
C SER A 592 -4.83 5.68 10.77
N SER A 593 -4.79 5.89 9.43
CA SER A 593 -3.75 5.36 8.56
C SER A 593 -3.59 3.84 8.62
N ALA A 594 -4.63 3.14 9.00
CA ALA A 594 -4.70 1.69 8.99
C ALA A 594 -4.86 1.17 7.55
N VAL A 595 -3.87 1.50 6.69
CA VAL A 595 -3.90 1.25 5.24
C VAL A 595 -4.11 -0.24 4.94
N GLY A 596 -3.55 -1.10 5.77
CA GLY A 596 -3.75 -2.53 5.65
C GLY A 596 -5.20 -2.99 5.80
N LEU A 597 -6.00 -2.33 6.63
CA LEU A 597 -7.43 -2.63 6.76
C LEU A 597 -8.24 -2.09 5.59
N LEU A 598 -7.80 -0.99 5.01
CA LEU A 598 -8.56 -0.24 4.03
C LEU A 598 -8.81 -1.04 2.75
N SER A 599 -7.84 -1.83 2.27
CA SER A 599 -8.02 -2.66 1.07
C SER A 599 -9.20 -3.63 1.21
N HIS A 600 -9.31 -4.35 2.33
CA HIS A 600 -10.41 -5.28 2.61
C HIS A 600 -11.78 -4.58 2.70
N LEU A 601 -11.84 -3.45 3.41
CA LEU A 601 -13.06 -2.65 3.55
C LEU A 601 -13.56 -2.14 2.20
N LEU A 602 -12.66 -1.65 1.37
CA LEU A 602 -12.98 -1.13 0.04
C LEU A 602 -13.40 -2.22 -0.94
N CYS A 603 -12.77 -3.41 -0.91
CA CYS A 603 -13.22 -4.56 -1.69
C CYS A 603 -14.68 -4.91 -1.39
N THR A 604 -15.03 -5.00 -0.10
CA THR A 604 -16.40 -5.33 0.31
C THR A 604 -17.38 -4.20 -0.02
N LEU A 605 -16.99 -2.96 0.24
CA LEU A 605 -17.81 -1.79 -0.07
C LEU A 605 -18.09 -1.65 -1.58
N SER A 606 -17.12 -1.97 -2.43
CA SER A 606 -17.30 -2.00 -3.89
C SER A 606 -18.41 -2.95 -4.31
N VAL A 607 -18.51 -4.13 -3.70
CA VAL A 607 -19.60 -5.09 -3.98
C VAL A 607 -20.95 -4.52 -3.54
N VAL A 608 -21.02 -3.89 -2.37
CA VAL A 608 -22.24 -3.25 -1.87
C VAL A 608 -22.69 -2.11 -2.81
N GLU A 609 -21.76 -1.27 -3.27
CA GLU A 609 -22.06 -0.18 -4.19
C GLU A 609 -22.50 -0.68 -5.58
N PHE A 610 -21.98 -1.82 -6.03
CA PHE A 610 -22.47 -2.47 -7.26
C PHE A 610 -23.97 -2.79 -7.15
N TRP A 611 -24.39 -3.42 -6.08
CA TRP A 611 -25.80 -3.77 -5.87
C TRP A 611 -26.70 -2.55 -5.72
N ARG A 612 -26.22 -1.50 -5.07
CA ARG A 612 -26.90 -0.21 -4.91
C ARG A 612 -26.97 0.60 -6.21
N GLY A 613 -26.36 0.12 -7.31
CA GLY A 613 -26.31 0.81 -8.59
C GLY A 613 -25.37 2.02 -8.64
N ARG A 614 -24.44 2.14 -7.69
CA ARG A 614 -23.43 3.20 -7.64
C ARG A 614 -22.13 2.72 -8.29
N TRP A 615 -22.19 2.35 -9.55
CA TRP A 615 -21.12 1.64 -10.24
C TRP A 615 -19.81 2.41 -10.38
N SER A 616 -19.90 3.73 -10.51
CA SER A 616 -18.70 4.58 -10.52
C SER A 616 -17.96 4.55 -9.17
N ALA A 617 -18.70 4.51 -8.07
CA ALA A 617 -18.12 4.33 -6.73
C ALA A 617 -17.55 2.92 -6.56
N SER A 618 -18.28 1.90 -7.04
CA SER A 618 -17.83 0.50 -7.02
C SER A 618 -16.48 0.34 -7.73
N LEU A 619 -16.31 0.88 -8.95
CA LEU A 619 -15.04 0.85 -9.68
C LEU A 619 -13.92 1.58 -8.94
N ALA A 620 -14.19 2.79 -8.45
CA ALA A 620 -13.19 3.60 -7.76
C ALA A 620 -12.67 2.90 -6.48
N GLN A 621 -13.58 2.30 -5.71
CA GLN A 621 -13.23 1.60 -4.47
C GLN A 621 -12.47 0.30 -4.74
N ALA A 622 -12.88 -0.47 -5.76
CA ALA A 622 -12.19 -1.71 -6.13
C ALA A 622 -10.78 -1.43 -6.66
N ASP A 623 -10.60 -0.42 -7.49
CA ASP A 623 -9.30 -0.01 -8.02
C ASP A 623 -8.36 0.50 -6.90
N GLU A 624 -8.88 1.33 -5.97
CA GLU A 624 -8.11 1.72 -4.78
C GLU A 624 -7.73 0.52 -3.92
N ALA A 625 -8.65 -0.43 -3.72
CA ALA A 625 -8.40 -1.63 -2.94
C ALA A 625 -7.27 -2.48 -3.52
N VAL A 626 -7.25 -2.70 -4.84
CA VAL A 626 -6.18 -3.44 -5.52
C VAL A 626 -4.83 -2.75 -5.33
N ARG A 627 -4.75 -1.45 -5.62
CA ARG A 627 -3.50 -0.70 -5.44
C ARG A 627 -2.97 -0.74 -4.00
N LEU A 628 -3.85 -0.62 -3.01
CA LEU A 628 -3.47 -0.70 -1.60
C LEU A 628 -3.02 -2.11 -1.22
N ALA A 629 -3.70 -3.13 -1.71
CA ALA A 629 -3.36 -4.52 -1.46
C ALA A 629 -1.96 -4.86 -1.99
N GLU A 630 -1.65 -4.47 -3.23
CA GLU A 630 -0.32 -4.63 -3.82
C GLU A 630 0.75 -3.84 -3.05
N ALA A 631 0.46 -2.60 -2.68
CA ALA A 631 1.40 -1.74 -1.96
C ALA A 631 1.72 -2.24 -0.53
N THR A 632 0.80 -2.99 0.09
CA THR A 632 0.95 -3.51 1.46
C THR A 632 1.27 -5.00 1.53
N GLY A 633 1.42 -5.68 0.38
CA GLY A 633 1.66 -7.13 0.31
C GLY A 633 0.47 -7.99 0.75
N ARG A 634 -0.74 -7.44 0.79
CA ARG A 634 -1.97 -8.17 1.14
C ARG A 634 -2.57 -8.87 -0.07
N LEU A 635 -1.86 -9.85 -0.55
CA LEU A 635 -2.12 -10.50 -1.82
C LEU A 635 -3.49 -11.20 -1.89
N ILE A 636 -4.06 -11.57 -0.74
CA ILE A 636 -5.42 -12.14 -0.66
C ILE A 636 -6.51 -11.18 -1.17
N GLU A 637 -6.30 -9.87 -1.10
CA GLU A 637 -7.29 -8.87 -1.52
C GLU A 637 -7.20 -8.51 -3.01
N VAL A 638 -6.07 -8.81 -3.67
CA VAL A 638 -5.87 -8.49 -5.09
C VAL A 638 -6.91 -9.17 -5.99
N PRO A 639 -7.07 -10.52 -5.96
CA PRO A 639 -8.06 -11.18 -6.79
C PRO A 639 -9.50 -10.78 -6.47
N ARG A 640 -9.79 -10.43 -5.22
CA ARG A 640 -11.11 -9.94 -4.78
C ARG A 640 -11.46 -8.61 -5.42
N GLY A 641 -10.54 -7.66 -5.37
CA GLY A 641 -10.71 -6.34 -5.97
C GLY A 641 -10.84 -6.42 -7.50
N LEU A 642 -9.98 -7.22 -8.15
CA LEU A 642 -10.03 -7.46 -9.60
C LEU A 642 -11.35 -8.11 -10.04
N ALA A 643 -11.87 -9.08 -9.29
CA ALA A 643 -13.16 -9.70 -9.57
C ALA A 643 -14.34 -8.71 -9.40
N ALA A 644 -14.25 -7.79 -8.43
CA ALA A 644 -15.25 -6.73 -8.24
C ALA A 644 -15.21 -5.69 -9.37
N LEU A 645 -14.01 -5.31 -9.86
CA LEU A 645 -13.85 -4.50 -11.07
C LEU A 645 -14.50 -5.19 -12.26
N ALA A 646 -14.12 -6.43 -12.54
CA ALA A 646 -14.63 -7.20 -13.67
C ALA A 646 -16.17 -7.31 -13.66
N ARG A 647 -16.79 -7.50 -12.49
CA ARG A 647 -18.25 -7.57 -12.40
C ARG A 647 -18.94 -6.25 -12.75
N THR A 648 -18.39 -5.14 -12.26
CA THR A 648 -18.97 -3.82 -12.56
C THR A 648 -18.75 -3.45 -14.03
N GLU A 649 -17.60 -3.79 -14.59
CA GLU A 649 -17.29 -3.59 -16.01
C GLU A 649 -18.13 -4.46 -16.91
N ALA A 650 -18.47 -5.70 -16.50
CA ALA A 650 -19.41 -6.55 -17.20
C ALA A 650 -20.78 -5.90 -17.34
N ALA A 651 -21.32 -5.35 -16.24
CA ALA A 651 -22.61 -4.65 -16.26
C ALA A 651 -22.57 -3.38 -17.10
N LEU A 652 -21.41 -2.68 -17.15
CA LEU A 652 -21.17 -1.49 -17.98
C LEU A 652 -20.85 -1.82 -19.45
N HIS A 653 -20.67 -3.09 -19.82
CA HIS A 653 -20.20 -3.54 -21.15
C HIS A 653 -18.81 -3.00 -21.55
N ARG A 654 -17.93 -2.81 -20.58
CA ARG A 654 -16.52 -2.55 -20.83
C ARG A 654 -15.78 -3.87 -21.09
N GLU A 655 -16.04 -4.46 -22.26
CA GLU A 655 -15.63 -5.84 -22.56
C GLU A 655 -14.12 -6.07 -22.39
N ALA A 656 -13.27 -5.17 -22.91
CA ALA A 656 -11.81 -5.33 -22.83
C ALA A 656 -11.31 -5.26 -21.39
N ASP A 657 -11.80 -4.30 -20.60
CA ASP A 657 -11.41 -4.11 -19.20
C ASP A 657 -11.89 -5.30 -18.35
N CYS A 658 -13.15 -5.70 -18.50
CA CYS A 658 -13.71 -6.86 -17.81
C CYS A 658 -12.92 -8.14 -18.06
N ARG A 659 -12.59 -8.45 -19.32
CA ARG A 659 -11.79 -9.62 -19.67
C ARG A 659 -10.38 -9.54 -19.10
N GLY A 660 -9.77 -8.37 -19.16
CA GLY A 660 -8.44 -8.12 -18.60
C GLY A 660 -8.40 -8.34 -17.09
N HIS A 661 -9.29 -7.68 -16.34
CA HIS A 661 -9.35 -7.82 -14.90
C HIS A 661 -9.80 -9.22 -14.44
N ALA A 662 -10.74 -9.86 -15.17
CA ALA A 662 -11.13 -11.23 -14.86
C ALA A 662 -9.98 -12.23 -15.06
N ALA A 663 -9.19 -12.08 -16.13
CA ALA A 663 -8.01 -12.91 -16.37
C ALA A 663 -6.96 -12.73 -15.26
N GLN A 664 -6.63 -11.49 -14.89
CA GLN A 664 -5.72 -11.19 -13.79
C GLN A 664 -6.26 -11.72 -12.45
N ALA A 665 -7.57 -11.57 -12.18
CA ALA A 665 -8.17 -12.11 -10.97
C ALA A 665 -8.02 -13.63 -10.87
N MET A 666 -8.22 -14.36 -11.97
CA MET A 666 -8.05 -15.81 -12.01
C MET A 666 -6.58 -16.22 -11.83
N GLU A 667 -5.64 -15.50 -12.43
CA GLU A 667 -4.20 -15.74 -12.26
C GLU A 667 -3.78 -15.55 -10.80
N TRP A 668 -4.15 -14.42 -10.20
CA TRP A 668 -3.88 -14.15 -8.79
C TRP A 668 -4.58 -15.15 -7.87
N ALA A 669 -5.84 -15.52 -8.15
CA ALA A 669 -6.57 -16.50 -7.37
C ALA A 669 -5.91 -17.89 -7.39
N ALA A 670 -5.29 -18.27 -8.51
CA ALA A 670 -4.50 -19.50 -8.60
C ALA A 670 -3.22 -19.41 -7.78
N ALA A 671 -2.51 -18.27 -7.84
CA ALA A 671 -1.27 -18.04 -7.11
C ALA A 671 -1.50 -17.95 -5.58
N THR A 672 -2.68 -17.49 -5.14
CA THR A 672 -3.02 -17.30 -3.73
C THR A 672 -3.97 -18.36 -3.17
N GLU A 673 -4.24 -19.44 -3.92
CA GLU A 673 -5.12 -20.54 -3.54
C GLU A 673 -6.55 -20.08 -3.14
N LEU A 674 -7.13 -19.13 -3.90
CA LEU A 674 -8.44 -18.53 -3.66
C LEU A 674 -9.45 -18.87 -4.77
N PRO A 675 -9.89 -20.13 -4.92
CA PRO A 675 -10.78 -20.53 -6.00
C PRO A 675 -12.14 -19.83 -5.98
N MET A 676 -12.56 -19.29 -4.83
CA MET A 676 -13.75 -18.47 -4.71
C MET A 676 -13.65 -17.18 -5.55
N ASP A 677 -12.51 -16.52 -5.54
CA ASP A 677 -12.32 -15.26 -6.28
C ASP A 677 -12.19 -15.54 -7.79
N ALA A 678 -11.64 -16.70 -8.17
CA ALA A 678 -11.69 -17.18 -9.55
C ALA A 678 -13.14 -17.46 -10.01
N ALA A 679 -13.97 -18.05 -9.14
CA ALA A 679 -15.40 -18.27 -9.44
C ALA A 679 -16.15 -16.94 -9.61
N ARG A 680 -15.85 -15.92 -8.79
CA ARG A 680 -16.42 -14.58 -8.93
C ARG A 680 -16.02 -13.92 -10.26
N ALA A 681 -14.76 -14.06 -10.67
CA ALA A 681 -14.29 -13.56 -11.96
C ALA A 681 -14.99 -14.24 -13.14
N ARG A 682 -15.21 -15.58 -13.06
CA ARG A 682 -15.99 -16.30 -14.07
C ARG A 682 -17.45 -15.87 -14.09
N GLY A 683 -18.06 -15.63 -12.93
CA GLY A 683 -19.40 -15.05 -12.82
C GLY A 683 -19.53 -13.69 -13.46
N ALA A 684 -18.48 -12.84 -13.35
CA ALA A 684 -18.43 -11.57 -14.06
C ALA A 684 -18.37 -11.74 -15.58
N LEU A 685 -17.59 -12.69 -16.08
CA LEU A 685 -17.58 -13.02 -17.52
C LEU A 685 -18.92 -13.55 -17.98
N GLY A 686 -19.59 -14.41 -17.18
CA GLY A 686 -20.95 -14.88 -17.48
C GLY A 686 -21.95 -13.74 -17.62
N LEU A 687 -21.92 -12.76 -16.71
CA LEU A 687 -22.75 -11.57 -16.77
C LEU A 687 -22.46 -10.72 -18.03
N LEU A 688 -21.18 -10.59 -18.40
CA LEU A 688 -20.76 -9.91 -19.61
C LEU A 688 -21.34 -10.57 -20.85
N GLU A 689 -21.14 -11.89 -21.00
CA GLU A 689 -21.62 -12.63 -22.16
C GLU A 689 -23.17 -12.62 -22.26
N LEU A 690 -23.85 -12.73 -21.12
CA LEU A 690 -25.31 -12.58 -21.04
C LEU A 690 -25.76 -11.19 -21.52
N GLY A 691 -25.08 -10.13 -21.11
CA GLY A 691 -25.37 -8.78 -21.55
C GLY A 691 -25.11 -8.55 -23.03
N LEU A 692 -24.08 -9.20 -23.59
CA LEU A 692 -23.75 -9.17 -25.02
C LEU A 692 -24.70 -10.06 -25.86
N GLY A 693 -25.58 -10.83 -25.23
CA GLY A 693 -26.48 -11.78 -25.95
C GLY A 693 -25.76 -13.04 -26.44
N ARG A 694 -24.57 -13.33 -25.93
CA ARG A 694 -23.80 -14.56 -26.25
C ARG A 694 -24.14 -15.64 -25.23
N PHE A 695 -25.32 -16.20 -25.37
CA PHE A 695 -25.93 -17.06 -24.35
C PHE A 695 -25.18 -18.39 -24.14
N GLU A 696 -24.64 -19.00 -25.20
CA GLU A 696 -23.83 -20.23 -25.10
C GLU A 696 -22.56 -20.01 -24.30
N GLU A 697 -21.87 -18.90 -24.53
CA GLU A 697 -20.67 -18.55 -23.76
C GLU A 697 -21.03 -18.20 -22.32
N ALA A 698 -22.15 -17.51 -22.07
CA ALA A 698 -22.65 -17.24 -20.72
C ALA A 698 -22.91 -18.55 -19.95
N VAL A 699 -23.59 -19.53 -20.57
CA VAL A 699 -23.81 -20.86 -19.99
C VAL A 699 -22.48 -21.53 -19.66
N HIS A 700 -21.53 -21.55 -20.60
CA HIS A 700 -20.22 -22.16 -20.36
C HIS A 700 -19.53 -21.58 -19.14
N ARG A 701 -19.48 -20.25 -18.99
CA ARG A 701 -18.83 -19.59 -17.83
C ARG A 701 -19.57 -19.80 -16.51
N LEU A 702 -20.89 -19.75 -16.55
CA LEU A 702 -21.73 -19.87 -15.35
C LEU A 702 -21.86 -21.30 -14.87
N GLU A 703 -21.77 -22.31 -15.74
CA GLU A 703 -21.68 -23.72 -15.34
C GLU A 703 -20.39 -24.04 -14.59
N GLU A 704 -19.27 -23.40 -14.95
CA GLU A 704 -18.05 -23.51 -14.14
C GLU A 704 -18.27 -22.97 -12.72
N VAL A 705 -19.03 -21.87 -12.56
CA VAL A 705 -19.38 -21.31 -11.26
C VAL A 705 -20.36 -22.22 -10.51
N ARG A 706 -21.36 -22.79 -11.19
CA ARG A 706 -22.31 -23.76 -10.63
C ARG A 706 -21.58 -24.99 -10.10
N ALA A 707 -20.67 -25.55 -10.87
CA ALA A 707 -19.85 -26.69 -10.46
C ALA A 707 -19.02 -26.40 -9.22
N PHE A 708 -18.36 -25.23 -9.17
CA PHE A 708 -17.64 -24.76 -7.99
C PHE A 708 -18.57 -24.62 -6.78
N SER A 709 -19.71 -23.96 -6.95
CA SER A 709 -20.72 -23.74 -5.92
C SER A 709 -21.20 -25.05 -5.30
N HIS A 710 -21.51 -26.04 -6.15
CA HIS A 710 -21.96 -27.36 -5.73
C HIS A 710 -20.88 -28.14 -4.97
N THR A 711 -19.65 -28.15 -5.47
CA THR A 711 -18.52 -28.86 -4.85
C THR A 711 -18.20 -28.33 -3.45
N HIS A 712 -18.38 -27.03 -3.21
CA HIS A 712 -17.97 -26.34 -1.97
C HIS A 712 -19.16 -26.04 -1.02
N GLY A 713 -20.34 -26.54 -1.32
CA GLY A 713 -21.54 -26.38 -0.50
C GLY A 713 -22.06 -24.94 -0.43
N ARG A 714 -21.72 -24.12 -1.42
CA ARG A 714 -22.16 -22.72 -1.50
C ARG A 714 -23.41 -22.57 -2.35
N GLY A 715 -24.38 -21.79 -1.84
CA GLY A 715 -25.54 -21.37 -2.62
C GLY A 715 -25.25 -20.15 -3.49
N ASP A 716 -26.29 -19.70 -4.20
CA ASP A 716 -26.32 -18.41 -4.87
C ASP A 716 -26.56 -17.27 -3.85
N GLY A 717 -26.00 -16.09 -4.09
CA GLY A 717 -26.18 -14.92 -3.21
C GLY A 717 -25.43 -13.71 -3.70
N LEU A 718 -25.59 -12.56 -3.02
CA LEU A 718 -25.03 -11.28 -3.49
C LEU A 718 -23.50 -11.24 -3.57
N TYR A 719 -22.82 -12.13 -2.87
CA TYR A 719 -21.35 -12.23 -2.92
C TYR A 719 -20.85 -13.12 -4.07
N LEU A 720 -21.57 -14.19 -4.39
CA LEU A 720 -21.31 -15.07 -5.54
C LEU A 720 -22.62 -15.30 -6.27
N THR A 721 -22.83 -14.68 -7.40
CA THR A 721 -24.06 -14.76 -8.21
C THR A 721 -23.81 -15.53 -9.48
N TRP A 722 -24.70 -16.46 -9.78
CA TRP A 722 -24.64 -17.27 -11.00
C TRP A 722 -26.02 -17.80 -11.42
N ALA A 723 -26.89 -18.15 -10.47
CA ALA A 723 -28.08 -18.94 -10.77
C ALA A 723 -29.11 -18.16 -11.61
N ALA A 724 -29.41 -16.92 -11.25
CA ALA A 724 -30.34 -16.09 -12.00
C ALA A 724 -29.81 -15.75 -13.42
N ASP A 725 -28.49 -15.53 -13.54
CA ASP A 725 -27.83 -15.25 -14.83
C ASP A 725 -27.83 -16.50 -15.72
N LEU A 726 -27.57 -17.68 -15.13
CA LEU A 726 -27.58 -18.95 -15.83
C LEU A 726 -28.99 -19.36 -16.27
N ALA A 727 -29.99 -19.16 -15.40
CA ALA A 727 -31.38 -19.41 -15.76
C ALA A 727 -31.84 -18.52 -16.91
N ASP A 728 -31.49 -17.22 -16.89
CA ASP A 728 -31.76 -16.30 -18.00
C ASP A 728 -31.12 -16.78 -19.32
N ALA A 729 -29.86 -17.22 -19.28
CA ALA A 729 -29.15 -17.74 -20.45
C ALA A 729 -29.82 -19.02 -21.01
N TYR A 730 -30.18 -19.96 -20.15
CA TYR A 730 -30.88 -21.19 -20.54
C TYR A 730 -32.25 -20.92 -21.16
N VAL A 731 -33.01 -19.97 -20.60
CA VAL A 731 -34.32 -19.57 -21.18
C VAL A 731 -34.15 -19.04 -22.61
N HIS A 732 -33.12 -18.21 -22.85
CA HIS A 732 -32.84 -17.70 -24.20
C HIS A 732 -32.42 -18.79 -25.20
N LEU A 733 -31.79 -19.86 -24.72
CA LEU A 733 -31.41 -21.02 -25.52
C LEU A 733 -32.51 -22.08 -25.60
N HIS A 734 -33.70 -21.84 -25.05
CA HIS A 734 -34.80 -22.77 -24.96
C HIS A 734 -34.50 -24.09 -24.19
N MET A 735 -33.51 -24.08 -23.33
CA MET A 735 -33.10 -25.17 -22.44
C MET A 735 -33.94 -25.17 -21.16
N THR A 736 -35.23 -25.49 -21.30
CA THR A 736 -36.23 -25.30 -20.23
C THR A 736 -36.02 -26.25 -19.04
N ALA A 737 -35.50 -27.45 -19.27
CA ALA A 737 -35.27 -28.44 -18.21
C ALA A 737 -34.11 -27.95 -17.30
N GLU A 738 -33.02 -27.55 -17.91
CA GLU A 738 -31.82 -27.04 -17.21
C GLU A 738 -32.14 -25.73 -16.47
N ALA A 739 -32.94 -24.85 -17.09
CA ALA A 739 -33.38 -23.63 -16.44
C ALA A 739 -34.23 -23.87 -15.19
N ARG A 740 -35.08 -24.95 -15.19
CA ARG A 740 -35.84 -25.34 -14.01
C ARG A 740 -34.96 -25.88 -12.89
N GLU A 741 -33.98 -26.71 -13.20
CA GLU A 741 -33.03 -27.21 -12.19
C GLU A 741 -32.32 -26.05 -11.48
N VAL A 742 -31.89 -25.01 -12.23
CA VAL A 742 -31.24 -23.84 -11.67
C VAL A 742 -32.22 -23.00 -10.86
N LEU A 743 -33.47 -22.86 -11.33
CA LEU A 743 -34.53 -22.19 -10.59
C LEU A 743 -34.83 -22.86 -9.26
N ASP A 744 -34.84 -24.17 -9.17
CA ASP A 744 -35.06 -24.92 -7.93
C ASP A 744 -33.97 -24.57 -6.90
N VAL A 745 -32.71 -24.44 -7.33
CA VAL A 745 -31.63 -23.97 -6.46
C VAL A 745 -31.89 -22.56 -5.96
N LEU A 746 -32.24 -21.64 -6.86
CA LEU A 746 -32.47 -20.22 -6.54
C LEU A 746 -33.68 -20.05 -5.59
N GLU A 747 -34.75 -20.83 -5.79
CA GLU A 747 -35.92 -20.83 -4.89
C GLU A 747 -35.62 -21.45 -3.52
N TYR A 748 -34.81 -22.51 -3.49
CA TYR A 748 -34.32 -23.07 -2.24
C TYR A 748 -33.54 -22.00 -1.44
N GLU A 749 -32.62 -21.28 -2.09
CA GLU A 749 -31.86 -20.19 -1.44
C GLU A 749 -32.77 -19.02 -1.02
N ALA A 750 -33.76 -18.65 -1.85
CA ALA A 750 -34.73 -17.62 -1.53
C ALA A 750 -35.64 -17.97 -0.34
N GLY A 751 -35.91 -19.28 -0.14
CA GLY A 751 -36.73 -19.79 0.96
C GLY A 751 -36.00 -19.81 2.32
N ARG A 752 -34.72 -19.56 2.35
CA ARG A 752 -33.84 -19.62 3.52
C ARG A 752 -33.75 -18.26 4.25
N GLY A 753 -34.86 -17.79 4.74
CA GLY A 753 -34.99 -16.51 5.42
C GLY A 753 -35.42 -15.38 4.49
N HIS A 754 -35.42 -14.15 5.01
CA HIS A 754 -35.86 -12.96 4.25
C HIS A 754 -34.76 -12.47 3.31
N ARG A 755 -34.79 -12.94 2.04
CA ARG A 755 -33.87 -12.60 0.97
C ARG A 755 -34.60 -11.97 -0.22
N PRO A 756 -35.04 -10.72 -0.13
CA PRO A 756 -35.89 -10.10 -1.14
C PRO A 756 -35.22 -9.99 -2.51
N VAL A 757 -33.89 -9.79 -2.60
CA VAL A 757 -33.20 -9.69 -3.89
C VAL A 757 -33.14 -11.06 -4.56
N THR A 758 -32.71 -12.09 -3.83
CA THR A 758 -32.66 -13.48 -4.33
C THR A 758 -34.07 -13.98 -4.68
N ALA A 759 -35.08 -13.72 -3.83
CA ALA A 759 -36.46 -14.09 -4.08
C ALA A 759 -37.07 -13.33 -5.28
N GLY A 760 -36.71 -12.08 -5.48
CA GLY A 760 -37.10 -11.30 -6.65
C GLY A 760 -36.51 -11.83 -7.94
N ALA A 761 -35.23 -12.23 -7.93
CA ALA A 761 -34.58 -12.88 -9.07
C ALA A 761 -35.23 -14.26 -9.38
N ALA A 762 -35.52 -15.07 -8.36
CA ALA A 762 -36.23 -16.35 -8.53
C ALA A 762 -37.61 -16.16 -9.14
N ALA A 763 -38.37 -15.19 -8.65
CA ALA A 763 -39.69 -14.85 -9.23
C ALA A 763 -39.57 -14.40 -10.70
N ARG A 764 -38.55 -13.62 -11.08
CA ARG A 764 -38.29 -13.27 -12.48
C ARG A 764 -38.05 -14.53 -13.33
N CYS A 765 -37.14 -15.38 -12.90
CA CYS A 765 -36.80 -16.63 -13.63
C CYS A 765 -38.02 -17.54 -13.78
N ARG A 766 -38.86 -17.68 -12.74
CA ARG A 766 -40.12 -18.43 -12.81
C ARG A 766 -41.09 -17.82 -13.83
N GLY A 767 -41.22 -16.47 -13.82
CA GLY A 767 -42.07 -15.78 -14.81
C GLY A 767 -41.58 -15.93 -16.24
N LEU A 768 -40.29 -16.14 -16.47
CA LEU A 768 -39.73 -16.45 -17.79
C LEU A 768 -40.06 -17.88 -18.23
N LEU A 769 -40.10 -18.83 -17.29
CA LEU A 769 -40.34 -20.27 -17.54
C LEU A 769 -41.82 -20.65 -17.63
N GLU A 770 -42.71 -19.86 -17.02
CA GLU A 770 -44.15 -20.12 -16.93
C GLU A 770 -44.94 -18.96 -17.59
N PRO A 771 -45.10 -18.96 -18.89
CA PRO A 771 -45.76 -17.83 -19.63
C PRO A 771 -47.19 -17.57 -19.16
N ASP A 772 -47.94 -18.58 -18.72
CA ASP A 772 -49.35 -18.47 -18.30
C ASP A 772 -49.51 -17.74 -16.96
N THR A 773 -48.52 -17.83 -16.07
CA THR A 773 -48.49 -17.19 -14.73
C THR A 773 -47.50 -16.06 -14.66
N ALA A 774 -46.86 -15.70 -15.77
CA ALA A 774 -45.76 -14.77 -15.84
C ALA A 774 -46.06 -13.39 -15.21
N GLU A 775 -47.21 -12.83 -15.49
CA GLU A 775 -47.61 -11.52 -14.93
C GLU A 775 -47.63 -11.50 -13.40
N HIS A 776 -48.14 -12.58 -12.81
CA HIS A 776 -48.11 -12.77 -11.34
C HIS A 776 -46.68 -12.76 -10.81
N HIS A 777 -45.78 -13.56 -11.41
CA HIS A 777 -44.42 -13.71 -10.97
C HIS A 777 -43.57 -12.45 -11.20
N MET A 778 -43.77 -11.74 -12.32
CA MET A 778 -43.06 -10.48 -12.59
C MET A 778 -43.49 -9.37 -11.64
N ARG A 779 -44.78 -9.26 -11.29
CA ARG A 779 -45.24 -8.33 -10.26
C ARG A 779 -44.69 -8.67 -8.90
N ARG A 780 -44.65 -9.95 -8.55
CA ARG A 780 -44.01 -10.41 -7.29
C ARG A 780 -42.54 -10.08 -7.25
N SER A 781 -41.81 -10.28 -8.35
CA SER A 781 -40.40 -9.91 -8.46
C SER A 781 -40.19 -8.42 -8.19
N LEU A 782 -40.94 -7.55 -8.88
CA LEU A 782 -40.82 -6.10 -8.69
C LEU A 782 -41.19 -5.67 -7.26
N ALA A 783 -42.18 -6.30 -6.63
CA ALA A 783 -42.55 -6.01 -5.24
C ALA A 783 -41.42 -6.37 -4.26
N LEU A 784 -40.80 -7.52 -4.42
CA LEU A 784 -39.66 -7.96 -3.58
C LEU A 784 -38.42 -7.08 -3.79
N LEU A 785 -38.11 -6.76 -5.05
CA LEU A 785 -36.96 -5.91 -5.37
C LEU A 785 -37.15 -4.44 -4.93
N ALA A 786 -38.39 -3.99 -4.69
CA ALA A 786 -38.66 -2.68 -4.12
C ALA A 786 -38.25 -2.55 -2.65
N GLU A 787 -38.04 -3.66 -1.93
CA GLU A 787 -37.60 -3.64 -0.53
C GLU A 787 -36.11 -3.25 -0.38
N ARG A 788 -35.34 -3.26 -1.45
CA ARG A 788 -33.89 -3.01 -1.48
C ARG A 788 -33.49 -2.08 -2.64
N PRO A 789 -32.43 -1.27 -2.49
CA PRO A 789 -31.94 -0.39 -3.54
C PRO A 789 -31.12 -1.16 -4.60
N VAL A 790 -31.77 -2.00 -5.41
CA VAL A 790 -31.14 -2.86 -6.43
C VAL A 790 -31.65 -2.52 -7.84
N PRO A 791 -31.36 -1.33 -8.35
CA PRO A 791 -31.96 -0.83 -9.60
C PRO A 791 -31.63 -1.70 -10.81
N PHE A 792 -30.47 -2.33 -10.87
CA PHE A 792 -30.08 -3.20 -11.97
C PHE A 792 -31.00 -4.42 -12.10
N GLU A 793 -31.25 -5.15 -11.00
CA GLU A 793 -32.15 -6.32 -11.01
C GLU A 793 -33.60 -5.93 -11.29
N ARG A 794 -34.02 -4.77 -10.81
CA ARG A 794 -35.34 -4.22 -11.14
C ARG A 794 -35.44 -3.93 -12.65
N GLY A 795 -34.44 -3.28 -13.24
CA GLY A 795 -34.38 -3.03 -14.68
C GLY A 795 -34.40 -4.32 -15.50
N ARG A 796 -33.69 -5.36 -15.06
CA ARG A 796 -33.71 -6.70 -15.68
C ARG A 796 -35.10 -7.32 -15.67
N THR A 797 -35.82 -7.20 -14.55
CA THR A 797 -37.19 -7.73 -14.42
C THR A 797 -38.17 -6.95 -15.34
N GLU A 798 -38.08 -5.64 -15.37
CA GLU A 798 -38.87 -4.78 -16.25
C GLU A 798 -38.60 -5.07 -17.74
N PHE A 799 -37.35 -5.30 -18.09
CA PHE A 799 -36.93 -5.69 -19.44
C PHE A 799 -37.52 -7.07 -19.83
N ALA A 800 -37.31 -8.09 -19.02
CA ALA A 800 -37.78 -9.45 -19.24
C ALA A 800 -39.33 -9.48 -19.40
N TRP A 801 -40.03 -8.77 -18.53
CA TRP A 801 -41.49 -8.67 -18.61
C TRP A 801 -41.95 -7.90 -19.85
N GLY A 802 -41.30 -6.80 -20.20
CA GLY A 802 -41.59 -6.03 -21.42
C GLY A 802 -41.42 -6.83 -22.70
N GLU A 803 -40.32 -7.61 -22.79
CA GLU A 803 -40.06 -8.52 -23.89
C GLU A 803 -41.17 -9.58 -24.05
N GLN A 804 -41.60 -10.19 -22.93
CA GLN A 804 -42.67 -11.17 -22.92
C GLN A 804 -44.04 -10.60 -23.35
N LEU A 805 -44.39 -9.41 -22.84
CA LEU A 805 -45.63 -8.72 -23.26
C LEU A 805 -45.62 -8.36 -24.73
N ARG A 806 -44.48 -7.94 -25.28
CA ARG A 806 -44.30 -7.68 -26.69
C ARG A 806 -44.56 -8.94 -27.52
N ARG A 807 -43.98 -10.07 -27.11
CA ARG A 807 -44.22 -11.36 -27.79
C ARG A 807 -45.71 -11.80 -27.74
N GLN A 808 -46.44 -11.43 -26.69
CA GLN A 808 -47.88 -11.63 -26.54
C GLN A 808 -48.72 -10.63 -27.29
N GLY A 809 -48.14 -9.62 -28.00
CA GLY A 809 -48.86 -8.59 -28.72
C GLY A 809 -49.38 -7.43 -27.85
N ARG A 810 -49.13 -7.40 -26.56
CA ARG A 810 -49.53 -6.32 -25.61
C ARG A 810 -48.59 -5.13 -25.69
N ARG A 811 -48.48 -4.53 -26.87
CA ARG A 811 -47.44 -3.52 -27.20
C ARG A 811 -47.45 -2.27 -26.31
N SER A 812 -48.63 -1.78 -25.88
CA SER A 812 -48.70 -0.57 -25.07
C SER A 812 -48.16 -0.78 -23.64
N GLU A 813 -48.36 -1.95 -23.06
CA GLU A 813 -47.86 -2.33 -21.77
C GLU A 813 -46.39 -2.67 -21.86
N ALA A 814 -45.98 -3.39 -22.88
CA ALA A 814 -44.58 -3.65 -23.17
C ALA A 814 -43.74 -2.35 -23.23
N ARG A 815 -44.24 -1.35 -24.01
CA ARG A 815 -43.55 -0.05 -24.11
C ARG A 815 -43.30 0.61 -22.76
N ARG A 816 -44.33 0.67 -21.89
CA ARG A 816 -44.16 1.31 -20.56
C ARG A 816 -43.10 0.64 -19.69
N LEU A 817 -43.00 -0.68 -19.75
CA LEU A 817 -41.95 -1.42 -18.99
C LEU A 817 -40.59 -1.25 -19.61
N LEU A 818 -40.50 -1.33 -20.96
CA LEU A 818 -39.25 -1.15 -21.68
C LEU A 818 -38.70 0.27 -21.55
N GLU A 819 -39.56 1.31 -21.56
CA GLU A 819 -39.16 2.70 -21.30
C GLU A 819 -38.56 2.86 -19.87
N ARG A 820 -39.13 2.21 -18.86
CA ARG A 820 -38.64 2.24 -17.50
C ARG A 820 -37.31 1.49 -17.39
N ALA A 821 -37.21 0.32 -18.01
CA ALA A 821 -35.97 -0.45 -18.05
C ALA A 821 -34.86 0.34 -18.75
N LEU A 822 -35.16 0.96 -19.89
CA LEU A 822 -34.22 1.79 -20.65
C LEU A 822 -33.71 2.95 -19.78
N ALA A 823 -34.60 3.73 -19.16
CA ALA A 823 -34.22 4.83 -18.30
C ALA A 823 -33.36 4.37 -17.10
N THR A 824 -33.62 3.16 -16.58
CA THR A 824 -32.81 2.60 -15.52
C THR A 824 -31.40 2.23 -15.99
N PHE A 825 -31.28 1.52 -17.11
CA PHE A 825 -29.98 1.13 -17.66
C PHE A 825 -29.16 2.31 -18.18
N GLU A 826 -29.80 3.31 -18.78
CA GLU A 826 -29.14 4.56 -19.16
C GLU A 826 -28.58 5.30 -17.95
N ARG A 827 -29.34 5.42 -16.86
CA ARG A 827 -28.88 6.05 -15.61
C ARG A 827 -27.73 5.28 -14.95
N LEU A 828 -27.73 3.95 -15.04
CA LEU A 828 -26.65 3.10 -14.53
C LEU A 828 -25.43 3.09 -15.45
N GLY A 829 -25.57 3.54 -16.70
CA GLY A 829 -24.54 3.44 -17.73
C GLY A 829 -24.39 2.05 -18.34
N ALA A 830 -25.37 1.19 -18.16
CA ALA A 830 -25.39 -0.17 -18.69
C ALA A 830 -25.67 -0.17 -20.21
N THR A 831 -24.71 0.34 -20.99
CA THR A 831 -24.91 0.66 -22.42
C THR A 831 -25.40 -0.50 -23.27
N GLY A 832 -24.89 -1.72 -23.04
CA GLY A 832 -25.31 -2.89 -23.79
C GLY A 832 -26.72 -3.35 -23.42
N TRP A 833 -27.05 -3.31 -22.11
CA TRP A 833 -28.42 -3.60 -21.66
C TRP A 833 -29.40 -2.55 -22.21
N ALA A 834 -29.03 -1.28 -22.17
CA ALA A 834 -29.82 -0.20 -22.76
C ALA A 834 -30.05 -0.41 -24.27
N ALA A 835 -29.02 -0.82 -25.00
CA ALA A 835 -29.14 -1.10 -26.44
C ALA A 835 -30.11 -2.27 -26.74
N ARG A 836 -30.06 -3.34 -25.94
CA ARG A 836 -31.00 -4.46 -26.05
C ARG A 836 -32.42 -4.02 -25.78
N VAL A 837 -32.65 -3.24 -24.72
CA VAL A 837 -33.98 -2.70 -24.40
C VAL A 837 -34.50 -1.77 -25.50
N ALA A 838 -33.63 -0.92 -26.04
CA ALA A 838 -34.00 0.00 -27.16
C ALA A 838 -34.42 -0.78 -28.41
N ALA A 839 -33.74 -1.88 -28.73
CA ALA A 839 -34.13 -2.74 -29.83
C ALA A 839 -35.54 -3.37 -29.63
N GLU A 840 -35.83 -3.85 -28.41
CA GLU A 840 -37.13 -4.37 -28.04
C GLU A 840 -38.23 -3.28 -28.02
N LEU A 841 -37.89 -2.08 -27.56
CA LEU A 841 -38.79 -0.93 -27.56
C LEU A 841 -39.15 -0.50 -28.98
N HIS A 842 -38.18 -0.48 -29.89
CA HIS A 842 -38.41 -0.23 -31.32
C HIS A 842 -39.34 -1.30 -31.92
N ALA A 843 -39.09 -2.57 -31.64
CA ALA A 843 -39.94 -3.69 -32.07
C ALA A 843 -41.38 -3.61 -31.50
N ALA A 844 -41.56 -2.98 -30.33
CA ALA A 844 -42.88 -2.66 -29.77
C ALA A 844 -43.55 -1.42 -30.34
N GLY A 845 -42.91 -0.73 -31.33
CA GLY A 845 -43.43 0.48 -31.98
C GLY A 845 -43.13 1.78 -31.22
N GLY A 846 -42.07 1.79 -30.39
CA GLY A 846 -41.54 2.99 -29.76
C GLY A 846 -40.64 3.81 -30.70
N THR A 847 -40.38 5.08 -30.37
CA THR A 847 -39.44 5.94 -31.11
C THR A 847 -38.01 5.56 -30.78
N GLU A 848 -37.10 5.68 -31.75
CA GLU A 848 -35.68 5.44 -31.61
C GLU A 848 -35.07 6.44 -30.61
N VAL A 849 -34.63 5.96 -29.48
CA VAL A 849 -33.87 6.73 -28.48
C VAL A 849 -32.39 6.33 -28.61
N ARG A 850 -31.54 7.29 -28.95
CA ARG A 850 -30.09 7.09 -28.91
C ARG A 850 -29.63 7.14 -27.45
N PRO A 851 -28.94 6.13 -26.96
CA PRO A 851 -28.41 6.15 -25.57
C PRO A 851 -27.35 7.27 -25.43
N GLU A 852 -27.59 8.24 -24.54
CA GLU A 852 -26.59 9.20 -24.07
C GLU A 852 -25.82 8.60 -22.90
N ARG A 853 -24.47 8.69 -22.93
CA ARG A 853 -23.64 8.28 -21.82
C ARG A 853 -23.94 9.15 -20.61
N ALA A 854 -24.15 8.53 -19.45
CA ALA A 854 -24.29 9.26 -18.20
C ALA A 854 -23.04 10.13 -17.93
N PRO A 855 -23.22 11.40 -17.53
CA PRO A 855 -22.08 12.33 -17.38
C PRO A 855 -20.94 11.80 -16.50
N LEU A 856 -21.27 11.11 -15.43
CA LEU A 856 -20.28 10.58 -14.47
C LEU A 856 -19.43 9.43 -15.02
N GLU A 857 -19.88 8.72 -16.04
CA GLU A 857 -19.12 7.62 -16.68
C GLU A 857 -17.92 8.08 -17.51
N ARG A 858 -17.86 9.35 -17.81
CA ARG A 858 -16.71 9.95 -18.51
C ARG A 858 -15.51 10.12 -17.60
N LEU A 859 -15.69 9.92 -16.29
CA LEU A 859 -14.61 10.05 -15.30
C LEU A 859 -13.82 8.75 -15.18
N THR A 860 -12.52 8.88 -15.04
CA THR A 860 -11.67 7.74 -14.65
C THR A 860 -11.96 7.34 -13.20
N PRO A 861 -11.59 6.12 -12.76
CA PRO A 861 -11.78 5.71 -11.37
C PRO A 861 -11.22 6.71 -10.36
N GLN A 862 -10.05 7.27 -10.62
CA GLN A 862 -9.40 8.24 -9.75
C GLN A 862 -10.11 9.61 -9.75
N GLU A 863 -10.55 10.08 -10.94
CA GLU A 863 -11.38 11.30 -11.04
C GLU A 863 -12.71 11.12 -10.32
N MET A 864 -13.32 9.95 -10.43
CA MET A 864 -14.56 9.62 -9.71
C MET A 864 -14.33 9.62 -8.19
N GLN A 865 -13.24 9.08 -7.73
CA GLN A 865 -12.88 9.07 -6.32
C GLN A 865 -12.72 10.49 -5.77
N VAL A 866 -12.01 11.36 -6.51
CA VAL A 866 -11.92 12.78 -6.18
C VAL A 866 -13.30 13.44 -6.19
N ALA A 867 -14.12 13.18 -7.20
CA ALA A 867 -15.48 13.73 -7.29
C ALA A 867 -16.35 13.32 -6.10
N LEU A 868 -16.35 12.05 -5.70
CA LEU A 868 -17.14 11.53 -4.57
C LEU A 868 -16.74 12.17 -3.25
N VAL A 869 -15.44 12.37 -3.00
CA VAL A 869 -14.94 13.00 -1.78
C VAL A 869 -15.26 14.50 -1.78
N VAL A 870 -15.13 15.17 -2.93
CA VAL A 870 -15.57 16.56 -3.13
C VAL A 870 -17.08 16.71 -2.95
N GLY A 871 -17.85 15.73 -3.37
CA GLY A 871 -19.31 15.67 -3.23
C GLY A 871 -19.78 15.71 -1.77
N ARG A 872 -18.96 15.29 -0.83
CA ARG A 872 -19.20 15.39 0.62
C ARG A 872 -18.96 16.80 1.21
N GLY A 873 -18.66 17.78 0.37
CA GLY A 873 -18.48 19.18 0.76
C GLY A 873 -17.08 19.54 1.25
N LEU A 874 -16.12 18.63 1.20
CA LEU A 874 -14.75 18.79 1.68
C LEU A 874 -13.94 19.76 0.79
N THR A 875 -13.03 20.54 1.37
CA THR A 875 -12.09 21.42 0.64
C THR A 875 -11.07 20.61 -0.16
N ASN A 876 -10.32 21.23 -1.09
CA ASN A 876 -9.26 20.52 -1.82
C ASN A 876 -8.18 19.98 -0.90
N HIS A 877 -7.93 20.68 0.18
CA HIS A 877 -6.99 20.30 1.22
C HIS A 877 -7.44 19.01 1.95
N GLU A 878 -8.70 18.97 2.39
CA GLU A 878 -9.30 17.79 3.03
C GLU A 878 -9.46 16.61 2.06
N VAL A 879 -9.72 16.88 0.76
CA VAL A 879 -9.74 15.85 -0.28
C VAL A 879 -8.35 15.26 -0.49
N ALA A 880 -7.33 16.11 -0.55
CA ALA A 880 -5.94 15.71 -0.70
C ALA A 880 -5.49 14.85 0.49
N GLU A 881 -5.84 15.27 1.70
CA GLU A 881 -5.60 14.50 2.92
C GLU A 881 -6.26 13.12 2.87
N ARG A 882 -7.54 13.08 2.45
CA ARG A 882 -8.36 11.88 2.50
C ARG A 882 -7.99 10.85 1.43
N LEU A 883 -7.52 11.31 0.27
CA LEU A 883 -7.14 10.47 -0.84
C LEU A 883 -5.62 10.27 -0.96
N PHE A 884 -4.87 10.85 -0.02
CA PHE A 884 -3.41 10.81 0.00
C PHE A 884 -2.80 11.30 -1.32
N LEU A 885 -3.31 12.45 -1.79
CA LEU A 885 -2.85 13.13 -2.99
C LEU A 885 -2.27 14.49 -2.61
N SER A 886 -1.53 15.13 -3.52
CA SER A 886 -1.21 16.55 -3.37
C SER A 886 -2.45 17.41 -3.66
N VAL A 887 -2.54 18.59 -3.06
CA VAL A 887 -3.63 19.54 -3.36
C VAL A 887 -3.67 19.86 -4.86
N LYS A 888 -2.51 20.02 -5.48
CA LYS A 888 -2.37 20.29 -6.93
C LYS A 888 -2.84 19.11 -7.78
N THR A 889 -2.62 17.87 -7.35
CA THR A 889 -3.17 16.67 -7.99
C THR A 889 -4.69 16.66 -7.91
N VAL A 890 -5.26 17.04 -6.77
CA VAL A 890 -6.73 17.18 -6.62
C VAL A 890 -7.27 18.25 -7.56
N GLU A 891 -6.62 19.40 -7.68
CA GLU A 891 -7.00 20.49 -8.59
C GLU A 891 -6.90 20.07 -10.05
N PHE A 892 -5.86 19.33 -10.41
CA PHE A 892 -5.71 18.75 -11.75
C PHE A 892 -6.87 17.78 -12.07
N HIS A 893 -7.21 16.87 -11.14
CA HIS A 893 -8.35 15.98 -11.32
C HIS A 893 -9.67 16.77 -11.42
N LEU A 894 -9.86 17.79 -10.58
CA LEU A 894 -11.05 18.65 -10.65
C LEU A 894 -11.14 19.39 -11.99
N SER A 895 -10.04 19.90 -12.50
CA SER A 895 -10.00 20.55 -13.83
C SER A 895 -10.38 19.56 -14.95
N ASN A 896 -9.89 18.33 -14.88
CA ASN A 896 -10.25 17.27 -15.81
C ASN A 896 -11.73 16.86 -15.67
N ILE A 897 -12.22 16.74 -14.43
CA ILE A 897 -13.63 16.45 -14.12
C ILE A 897 -14.52 17.54 -14.74
N TYR A 898 -14.21 18.81 -14.51
CA TYR A 898 -14.98 19.93 -15.08
C TYR A 898 -14.94 19.95 -16.61
N ARG A 899 -13.82 19.58 -17.21
CA ARG A 899 -13.71 19.48 -18.68
C ARG A 899 -14.50 18.30 -19.25
N LYS A 900 -14.62 17.18 -18.52
CA LYS A 900 -15.34 15.98 -18.96
C LYS A 900 -16.85 16.03 -18.68
N LEU A 901 -17.27 16.85 -17.72
CA LEU A 901 -18.68 16.99 -17.31
C LEU A 901 -19.26 18.26 -17.91
N ASP A 902 -20.03 18.11 -19.00
CA ASP A 902 -20.68 19.23 -19.66
C ASP A 902 -21.61 20.01 -18.72
N GLY A 903 -21.42 21.33 -18.62
CA GLY A 903 -22.22 22.21 -17.76
C GLY A 903 -21.77 22.25 -16.29
N VAL A 904 -20.69 21.56 -15.91
CA VAL A 904 -20.09 21.59 -14.57
C VAL A 904 -18.77 22.35 -14.59
N HIS A 905 -18.78 23.58 -14.10
CA HIS A 905 -17.61 24.46 -14.11
C HIS A 905 -17.17 24.90 -12.71
N ARG A 906 -17.95 24.54 -11.68
CA ARG A 906 -17.71 24.95 -10.29
C ARG A 906 -18.03 23.81 -9.34
N ARG A 907 -17.32 23.77 -8.20
CA ARG A 907 -17.50 22.78 -7.13
C ARG A 907 -18.97 22.59 -6.72
N ALA A 908 -19.71 23.68 -6.50
CA ALA A 908 -21.13 23.60 -6.12
C ALA A 908 -22.02 22.92 -7.18
N GLN A 909 -21.63 22.96 -8.46
CA GLN A 909 -22.34 22.26 -9.53
C GLN A 909 -22.01 20.76 -9.51
N LEU A 910 -20.76 20.38 -9.25
CA LEU A 910 -20.33 19.00 -9.08
C LEU A 910 -21.03 18.35 -7.89
N VAL A 911 -21.06 19.03 -6.73
CA VAL A 911 -21.76 18.58 -5.52
C VAL A 911 -23.24 18.34 -5.81
N ARG A 912 -23.90 19.27 -6.52
CA ARG A 912 -25.32 19.13 -6.91
C ARG A 912 -25.54 18.01 -7.91
N LEU A 913 -24.61 17.79 -8.86
CA LEU A 913 -24.71 16.69 -9.82
C LEU A 913 -24.64 15.33 -9.10
N LEU A 914 -23.70 15.20 -8.18
CA LEU A 914 -23.52 13.98 -7.37
C LEU A 914 -24.69 13.74 -6.42
N ALA A 915 -25.20 14.78 -5.76
CA ALA A 915 -26.40 14.69 -4.91
C ALA A 915 -27.62 14.25 -5.72
N ARG A 916 -27.85 14.84 -6.91
CA ARG A 916 -28.92 14.41 -7.82
C ARG A 916 -28.75 12.98 -8.32
N ALA A 917 -27.52 12.54 -8.59
CA ALA A 917 -27.24 11.17 -8.96
C ALA A 917 -27.54 10.21 -7.79
N THR A 918 -27.28 10.61 -6.54
CA THR A 918 -27.62 9.87 -5.33
C THR A 918 -29.14 9.88 -5.09
N GLU A 919 -29.79 11.05 -5.13
CA GLU A 919 -31.25 11.19 -4.97
C GLU A 919 -32.03 10.46 -6.07
N ALA A 920 -31.55 10.51 -7.32
CA ALA A 920 -32.17 9.79 -8.43
C ALA A 920 -32.05 8.27 -8.26
N THR A 921 -30.99 7.81 -7.62
CA THR A 921 -30.80 6.39 -7.26
C THR A 921 -31.74 6.03 -6.10
N GLU A 922 -31.91 6.87 -5.11
CA GLU A 922 -32.82 6.71 -3.96
C GLU A 922 -34.29 6.86 -4.33
N ALA A 923 -34.65 7.86 -5.12
CA ALA A 923 -36.03 8.07 -5.62
C ALA A 923 -36.50 6.96 -6.58
N SER A 924 -35.60 6.20 -7.17
CA SER A 924 -35.95 5.01 -7.96
C SER A 924 -36.09 3.74 -7.13
N ALA A 925 -35.74 3.81 -5.84
CA ALA A 925 -35.93 2.72 -4.86
C ALA A 925 -37.32 2.82 -4.18
N VAL A 926 -38.00 3.94 -4.25
CA VAL A 926 -39.39 4.17 -3.84
C VAL A 926 -40.31 4.02 -5.06
#